data_4f3667b893c36ad5e72a7dde83ddb70b
#
_entry.id   4f3667b893c36ad5e72a7dde83ddb70b
#
_cell.length_a   1.000
_cell.length_b   1.000
_cell.length_c   1.000
_cell.angle_alpha   90.00
_cell.angle_beta   90.00
_cell.angle_gamma   90.00
#
_symmetry.space_group_name_H-M   'P 1'
#
loop_
_entity.id
_entity.type
_entity.pdbx_description
1 polymer ?
#
loop_
_entity_poly.entity_id
_entity_poly.type
_entity_poly.pdbx_seq_one_letter_code
_entity_poly.pdbx_strand_id
1 'polypeptide(L)'
;MLALLGDHLSNAEIAARLFISVRTVESHVSSMLRKLELPDRRALSRLAIASTTATDNATDNAADPPARPAPGRPAPLPAPLTAFVGRVRERAELAAAVQAYRQVTAVGPGGVGKTRLALAVAAELAGGFADGVWFVDLVPVADPARLWPVVAAAVGVGEQPGRGIEETVSAALADREALLVLDNCEQIRDAVAPFLERLLTACPRLRVLATSRARLMVPFERVHPVPPLALSGGDESDAVALFMDRAAAVGWPPGPSVAAGVVALCEGLGGMALAIELAAARWATLGLDGLTAGLSDQLRILTGGARADDRHRSVRAVLDWSHDLLEPDDRALLRRVSVFAAPFTAEAAAEVAGFAPLEPSAVADGLGRLAEQSLLAVAPSATGTRYRALETIRQYGTERLADAGEQTDTRSRHLGWCLTAADALTGPSAQITDTSDRPVRFDALADDLRTALAWAADRPELRSDARRLARSLAELAFARKLLGEAQQRYEQAAALAGHDAATTIGADTGAADLRQAAXXXXXXXXXXXXXXXXXXXXXXXXXXXXXXXXXXXXXXXXGGPAADAALGLAEAAVLADAFGAIQGSSENSAQQTVERAEHAVALARLAGGPVAESAALDALSGAQSWAGDPFAAAAAARRRIDLLAPLPPTPASTHELADALAMAAGTALGVGRLPEALRWGGQLAEHPLLADAVHHATSWLLITDALAGRADRVLAGSTGFLDAWERGGRPRSLSLGPAAASVAMVHGLRGEHDARTPWLTVVDRAGTAAEHHYGYGAVFDAMVLLHHGDPDAALDRIAPAPEEMWKRVCWVWLHWYAALRTEASVLASHPDARERITATRTLVTGNPVATAQVDRAEALLDGDVPRQLAAAAAFDAAGCPYQAARTRLLAGGDHATAGRAALADLGLTP
;
A
#
# COMPACT_ATOMS: atom_id res chain seq x y z
N MET A 1 7.31 -1.80 29.47
CA MET A 1 7.78 -1.99 30.86
C MET A 1 6.64 -2.35 31.81
N LEU A 2 5.59 -1.54 31.93
CA LEU A 2 4.45 -1.83 32.84
C LEU A 2 3.74 -3.14 32.45
N ALA A 3 3.49 -3.37 31.17
CA ALA A 3 2.87 -4.61 30.67
C ALA A 3 3.71 -5.85 31.06
N LEU A 4 5.03 -5.79 30.89
CA LEU A 4 5.95 -6.90 31.25
C LEU A 4 5.98 -7.18 32.76
N LEU A 5 5.66 -6.17 33.59
CA LEU A 5 5.49 -6.36 35.02
C LEU A 5 4.14 -7.06 35.34
N GLY A 6 3.12 -6.82 34.53
CA GLY A 6 1.84 -7.54 34.57
C GLY A 6 2.02 -9.02 34.24
N ASP A 7 2.93 -9.36 33.32
CA ASP A 7 3.27 -10.75 32.97
C ASP A 7 4.13 -11.46 34.04
N HIS A 8 4.37 -10.83 35.18
CA HIS A 8 5.13 -11.38 36.31
C HIS A 8 6.62 -11.66 36.00
N LEU A 9 7.20 -11.06 34.94
CA LEU A 9 8.61 -11.27 34.58
C LEU A 9 9.56 -10.60 35.60
N SER A 10 10.68 -11.23 35.90
CA SER A 10 11.74 -10.67 36.78
C SER A 10 12.47 -9.50 36.07
N ASN A 11 13.18 -8.70 36.83
CA ASN A 11 13.97 -7.58 36.28
C ASN A 11 15.00 -8.06 35.25
N ALA A 12 15.56 -9.25 35.42
CA ALA A 12 16.52 -9.85 34.49
C ALA A 12 15.84 -10.24 33.16
N GLU A 13 14.64 -10.83 33.23
CA GLU A 13 13.87 -11.21 32.05
C GLU A 13 13.36 -9.96 31.30
N ILE A 14 12.92 -8.95 32.02
CA ILE A 14 12.50 -7.67 31.43
C ILE A 14 13.71 -6.98 30.77
N ALA A 15 14.86 -7.00 31.41
CA ALA A 15 16.10 -6.43 30.86
C ALA A 15 16.49 -7.11 29.54
N ALA A 16 16.41 -8.43 29.52
CA ALA A 16 16.70 -9.23 28.32
C ALA A 16 15.70 -8.92 27.19
N ARG A 17 14.41 -8.83 27.53
CA ARG A 17 13.35 -8.61 26.55
C ARG A 17 13.33 -7.19 25.97
N LEU A 18 13.79 -6.20 26.72
CA LEU A 18 13.85 -4.79 26.29
C LEU A 18 15.26 -4.36 25.83
N PHE A 19 16.22 -5.26 25.86
CA PHE A 19 17.64 -5.02 25.47
C PHE A 19 18.25 -3.86 26.26
N ILE A 20 17.99 -3.80 27.58
CA ILE A 20 18.52 -2.78 28.49
C ILE A 20 19.19 -3.47 29.72
N SER A 21 19.90 -2.69 30.54
CA SER A 21 20.52 -3.27 31.74
C SER A 21 19.48 -3.52 32.86
N VAL A 22 19.74 -4.51 33.70
CA VAL A 22 18.88 -4.81 34.89
C VAL A 22 18.75 -3.57 35.75
N ARG A 23 19.83 -2.80 35.92
CA ARG A 23 19.86 -1.55 36.68
C ARG A 23 18.95 -0.49 36.04
N THR A 24 18.84 -0.44 34.73
CA THR A 24 17.89 0.44 34.02
C THR A 24 16.44 0.04 34.31
N VAL A 25 16.15 -1.26 34.34
CA VAL A 25 14.81 -1.77 34.70
C VAL A 25 14.47 -1.37 36.15
N GLU A 26 15.40 -1.54 37.09
CA GLU A 26 15.21 -1.17 38.50
C GLU A 26 14.91 0.32 38.65
N SER A 27 15.63 1.15 37.91
CA SER A 27 15.44 2.60 37.89
C SER A 27 14.03 2.97 37.39
N HIS A 28 13.59 2.33 36.30
CA HIS A 28 12.24 2.56 35.75
C HIS A 28 11.15 2.05 36.68
N VAL A 29 11.31 0.87 37.30
CA VAL A 29 10.35 0.33 38.31
C VAL A 29 10.22 1.28 39.50
N SER A 30 11.36 1.76 40.02
CA SER A 30 11.38 2.73 41.14
C SER A 30 10.69 4.05 40.74
N SER A 31 10.94 4.52 39.53
CA SER A 31 10.31 5.74 39.02
C SER A 31 8.79 5.57 38.86
N MET A 32 8.32 4.40 38.38
CA MET A 32 6.90 4.10 38.25
C MET A 32 6.23 3.99 39.60
N LEU A 33 6.84 3.33 40.61
CA LEU A 33 6.32 3.22 41.97
C LEU A 33 6.11 4.61 42.54
N ARG A 34 7.11 5.52 42.39
CA ARG A 34 7.03 6.90 42.90
C ARG A 34 5.96 7.71 42.13
N LYS A 35 5.87 7.62 40.79
CA LYS A 35 4.92 8.40 40.00
C LYS A 35 3.47 7.98 40.21
N LEU A 36 3.24 6.69 40.48
CA LEU A 36 1.91 6.14 40.70
C LEU A 36 1.55 5.98 42.18
N GLU A 37 2.42 6.42 43.08
CA GLU A 37 2.29 6.39 44.54
C GLU A 37 1.96 4.98 45.04
N LEU A 38 2.61 3.95 44.45
CA LEU A 38 2.36 2.55 44.80
C LEU A 38 3.42 2.05 45.80
N PRO A 39 3.02 1.24 46.78
CA PRO A 39 3.94 0.82 47.85
C PRO A 39 4.99 -0.19 47.41
N ASP A 40 4.70 -1.06 46.47
CA ASP A 40 5.63 -2.11 46.06
C ASP A 40 5.38 -2.60 44.63
N ARG A 41 6.29 -3.45 44.13
CA ARG A 41 6.25 -4.06 42.77
C ARG A 41 4.97 -4.89 42.55
N ARG A 42 4.44 -5.56 43.60
CA ARG A 42 3.20 -6.35 43.47
C ARG A 42 1.98 -5.45 43.21
N ALA A 43 1.95 -4.28 43.83
CA ALA A 43 0.91 -3.26 43.56
C ALA A 43 1.00 -2.77 42.10
N LEU A 44 2.22 -2.60 41.57
CA LEU A 44 2.45 -2.17 40.19
C LEU A 44 2.03 -3.25 39.20
N SER A 45 2.31 -4.54 39.51
CA SER A 45 1.87 -5.67 38.67
C SER A 45 0.33 -5.80 38.68
N ARG A 46 -0.32 -5.65 39.80
CA ARG A 46 -1.79 -5.66 39.92
C ARG A 46 -2.43 -4.53 39.12
N LEU A 47 -1.81 -3.34 39.11
CA LEU A 47 -2.30 -2.21 38.32
C LEU A 47 -2.18 -2.51 36.83
N ALA A 48 -1.09 -3.14 36.40
CA ALA A 48 -0.88 -3.55 35.00
C ALA A 48 -1.95 -4.55 34.55
N ILE A 49 -2.22 -5.57 35.36
CA ILE A 49 -3.24 -6.58 35.11
C ILE A 49 -4.65 -5.93 35.07
N ALA A 50 -4.96 -5.05 36.01
CA ALA A 50 -6.26 -4.35 36.07
C ALA A 50 -6.47 -3.45 34.87
N SER A 51 -5.39 -2.87 34.31
CA SER A 51 -5.44 -2.05 33.07
C SER A 51 -5.72 -2.90 31.84
N THR A 52 -5.24 -4.14 31.83
CA THR A 52 -5.46 -5.09 30.72
C THR A 52 -6.90 -5.64 30.77
N THR A 53 -7.40 -5.99 31.98
CA THR A 53 -8.76 -6.51 32.18
C THR A 53 -9.85 -5.44 31.98
N ALA A 54 -9.54 -4.16 32.19
CA ALA A 54 -10.49 -3.07 31.92
C ALA A 54 -10.73 -2.88 30.41
N THR A 55 -9.76 -3.31 29.59
CA THR A 55 -9.89 -3.27 28.12
C THR A 55 -10.73 -4.46 27.59
N ASP A 56 -10.72 -5.60 28.31
CA ASP A 56 -11.42 -6.82 27.90
C ASP A 56 -12.92 -6.85 28.32
N ASN A 57 -13.32 -6.07 29.33
CA ASN A 57 -14.70 -6.07 29.84
C ASN A 57 -15.65 -5.05 29.18
N ALA A 58 -15.18 -4.33 28.15
CA ALA A 58 -16.00 -3.35 27.43
C ALA A 58 -16.69 -3.91 26.18
N THR A 59 -16.59 -5.22 25.92
CA THR A 59 -17.17 -5.84 24.73
C THR A 59 -18.09 -7.02 25.07
N ASP A 60 -19.20 -6.74 25.79
CA ASP A 60 -20.30 -7.70 25.76
C ASP A 60 -21.63 -6.94 25.80
N ASN A 61 -22.22 -6.79 24.68
CA ASN A 61 -23.64 -6.69 24.33
C ASN A 61 -23.91 -5.78 23.11
N ALA A 62 -23.97 -6.37 21.97
CA ALA A 62 -24.92 -6.05 20.90
C ALA A 62 -24.57 -6.89 19.66
N ALA A 63 -25.51 -7.61 19.14
CA ALA A 63 -25.39 -8.34 17.87
C ALA A 63 -25.24 -7.32 16.73
N ASP A 64 -24.07 -7.19 16.16
CA ASP A 64 -23.76 -6.30 15.05
C ASP A 64 -23.63 -7.08 13.72
N PRO A 65 -24.03 -6.49 12.58
CA PRO A 65 -23.92 -7.14 11.26
C PRO A 65 -22.44 -7.36 10.86
N PRO A 66 -22.16 -8.20 9.85
CA PRO A 66 -20.81 -8.73 9.56
C PRO A 66 -19.75 -7.64 9.35
N ALA A 67 -18.66 -7.76 10.10
CA ALA A 67 -17.57 -6.81 10.14
C ALA A 67 -16.86 -6.64 8.79
N ARG A 68 -16.82 -5.40 8.29
CA ARG A 68 -16.08 -4.99 7.09
C ARG A 68 -14.57 -4.90 7.34
N PRO A 69 -13.75 -4.95 6.27
CA PRO A 69 -12.30 -4.85 6.44
C PRO A 69 -11.91 -3.60 7.20
N ALA A 70 -11.22 -3.76 8.31
CA ALA A 70 -10.70 -2.64 9.08
C ALA A 70 -9.52 -2.04 8.32
N PRO A 71 -9.58 -0.77 7.87
CA PRO A 71 -8.37 -0.06 7.47
C PRO A 71 -7.43 0.05 8.68
N GLY A 72 -6.20 0.33 8.43
CA GLY A 72 -5.21 0.55 9.46
C GLY A 72 -5.71 1.58 10.48
N ARG A 73 -5.33 1.42 11.73
CA ARG A 73 -5.63 2.43 12.75
C ARG A 73 -5.09 3.78 12.26
N PRO A 74 -5.86 4.87 12.37
CA PRO A 74 -5.37 6.18 11.92
C PRO A 74 -4.01 6.49 12.53
N ALA A 75 -3.06 6.91 11.69
CA ALA A 75 -1.77 7.38 12.18
C ALA A 75 -2.01 8.58 13.10
N PRO A 76 -1.24 8.73 14.18
CA PRO A 76 -1.40 9.91 15.03
C PRO A 76 -1.23 11.18 14.20
N LEU A 77 -2.08 12.17 14.45
CA LEU A 77 -1.99 13.48 13.79
C LEU A 77 -0.59 14.07 14.02
N PRO A 78 -0.04 14.83 13.05
CA PRO A 78 1.23 15.50 13.26
C PRO A 78 1.21 16.35 14.52
N ALA A 79 2.05 15.98 15.50
CA ALA A 79 2.10 16.65 16.80
C ALA A 79 2.87 17.98 16.67
N PRO A 80 2.27 19.11 17.00
CA PRO A 80 3.01 20.36 16.95
C PRO A 80 4.08 20.41 18.06
N LEU A 81 5.27 20.87 17.74
CA LEU A 81 6.38 20.97 18.69
C LEU A 81 6.30 22.24 19.56
N THR A 82 5.44 23.19 19.16
CA THR A 82 5.23 24.46 19.89
C THR A 82 3.75 24.63 20.22
N ALA A 83 3.45 25.33 21.31
CA ALA A 83 2.08 25.61 21.74
C ALA A 83 1.29 26.34 20.63
N PHE A 84 0.00 26.04 20.56
CA PHE A 84 -0.95 26.76 19.72
C PHE A 84 -1.44 27.99 20.52
N VAL A 85 -1.12 29.18 20.01
CA VAL A 85 -1.40 30.44 20.73
C VAL A 85 -2.59 31.16 20.07
N GLY A 86 -3.52 31.62 20.90
CA GLY A 86 -4.67 32.44 20.47
C GLY A 86 -5.73 31.68 19.67
N ARG A 87 -6.47 32.44 18.86
CA ARG A 87 -7.49 31.93 17.91
C ARG A 87 -8.61 31.13 18.60
N VAL A 88 -8.97 31.49 19.83
CA VAL A 88 -10.03 30.78 20.60
C VAL A 88 -11.34 30.79 19.82
N ARG A 89 -11.69 31.95 19.26
CA ARG A 89 -12.94 32.12 18.49
C ARG A 89 -12.90 31.35 17.18
N GLU A 90 -11.83 31.51 16.40
CA GLU A 90 -11.69 30.84 15.10
C GLU A 90 -11.67 29.31 15.26
N ARG A 91 -11.02 28.79 16.34
CA ARG A 91 -11.05 27.35 16.67
C ARG A 91 -12.47 26.87 16.91
N ALA A 92 -13.23 27.59 17.75
CA ALA A 92 -14.60 27.22 18.10
C ALA A 92 -15.52 27.29 16.86
N GLU A 93 -15.39 28.36 16.05
CA GLU A 93 -16.17 28.53 14.81
C GLU A 93 -15.86 27.46 13.78
N LEU A 94 -14.56 27.11 13.58
CA LEU A 94 -14.15 26.06 12.65
C LEU A 94 -14.60 24.67 13.13
N ALA A 95 -14.47 24.41 14.45
CA ALA A 95 -14.95 23.15 15.05
C ALA A 95 -16.46 22.98 14.85
N ALA A 96 -17.23 24.03 15.12
CA ALA A 96 -18.68 24.03 14.91
C ALA A 96 -19.03 23.84 13.42
N ALA A 97 -18.27 24.44 12.52
CA ALA A 97 -18.47 24.28 11.07
C ALA A 97 -18.22 22.81 10.65
N VAL A 98 -17.12 22.20 11.12
CA VAL A 98 -16.79 20.79 10.83
C VAL A 98 -17.87 19.85 11.36
N GLN A 99 -18.44 20.15 12.52
CA GLN A 99 -19.56 19.36 13.09
C GLN A 99 -20.86 19.54 12.32
N ALA A 100 -21.11 20.74 11.76
CA ALA A 100 -22.36 21.07 11.05
C ALA A 100 -22.36 20.65 9.58
N TYR A 101 -21.21 20.73 8.90
CA TYR A 101 -21.11 20.54 7.44
C TYR A 101 -20.20 19.38 7.09
N ARG A 102 -20.49 18.73 5.97
CA ARG A 102 -19.71 17.57 5.51
C ARG A 102 -18.37 17.95 4.89
N GLN A 103 -18.26 19.19 4.36
CA GLN A 103 -17.03 19.69 3.77
C GLN A 103 -16.83 21.13 4.17
N VAL A 104 -15.69 21.44 4.78
CA VAL A 104 -15.28 22.79 5.21
C VAL A 104 -13.89 23.06 4.64
N THR A 105 -13.71 24.23 4.03
CA THR A 105 -12.42 24.70 3.54
C THR A 105 -11.95 25.89 4.37
N ALA A 106 -10.84 25.74 5.10
CA ALA A 106 -10.16 26.82 5.80
C ALA A 106 -9.33 27.62 4.76
N VAL A 107 -9.78 28.81 4.41
CA VAL A 107 -9.19 29.62 3.32
C VAL A 107 -8.45 30.84 3.88
N GLY A 108 -7.22 31.09 3.40
CA GLY A 108 -6.44 32.25 3.81
C GLY A 108 -5.04 32.30 3.17
N PRO A 109 -4.34 33.41 3.28
CA PRO A 109 -3.02 33.56 2.65
C PRO A 109 -1.97 32.59 3.21
N GLY A 110 -0.87 32.40 2.47
CA GLY A 110 0.28 31.62 2.93
C GLY A 110 0.84 32.21 4.24
N GLY A 111 1.25 31.37 5.17
CA GLY A 111 1.84 31.80 6.42
C GLY A 111 0.86 32.32 7.49
N VAL A 112 -0.46 32.30 7.22
CA VAL A 112 -1.47 32.76 8.20
C VAL A 112 -1.72 31.75 9.32
N GLY A 113 -1.36 30.46 9.13
CA GLY A 113 -1.52 29.42 10.13
C GLY A 113 -2.69 28.46 9.90
N LYS A 114 -3.17 28.29 8.64
CA LYS A 114 -4.31 27.41 8.27
C LYS A 114 -4.09 25.97 8.75
N THR A 115 -2.94 25.39 8.42
CA THR A 115 -2.57 24.01 8.78
C THR A 115 -2.58 23.81 10.30
N ARG A 116 -1.98 24.75 11.05
CA ARG A 116 -1.94 24.67 12.51
C ARG A 116 -3.34 24.76 13.13
N LEU A 117 -4.20 25.63 12.58
CA LEU A 117 -5.60 25.75 13.03
C LEU A 117 -6.38 24.46 12.72
N ALA A 118 -6.23 23.92 11.50
CA ALA A 118 -6.91 22.70 11.09
C ALA A 118 -6.49 21.49 11.97
N LEU A 119 -5.18 21.35 12.25
CA LEU A 119 -4.67 20.28 13.12
C LEU A 119 -5.15 20.43 14.56
N ALA A 120 -5.19 21.67 15.10
CA ALA A 120 -5.69 21.93 16.45
C ALA A 120 -7.16 21.53 16.59
N VAL A 121 -8.00 21.94 15.62
CA VAL A 121 -9.44 21.59 15.56
C VAL A 121 -9.62 20.09 15.36
N ALA A 122 -8.86 19.47 14.48
CA ALA A 122 -8.92 18.02 14.21
C ALA A 122 -8.60 17.21 15.48
N ALA A 123 -7.58 17.64 16.24
CA ALA A 123 -7.20 17.01 17.51
C ALA A 123 -8.31 17.16 18.57
N GLU A 124 -8.95 18.33 18.65
CA GLU A 124 -10.07 18.58 19.58
C GLU A 124 -11.29 17.69 19.24
N LEU A 125 -11.56 17.52 17.95
CA LEU A 125 -12.73 16.79 17.48
C LEU A 125 -12.49 15.27 17.39
N ALA A 126 -11.25 14.79 17.57
CA ALA A 126 -10.90 13.39 17.34
C ALA A 126 -11.75 12.41 18.16
N GLY A 127 -12.10 12.76 19.41
CA GLY A 127 -12.96 11.93 20.26
C GLY A 127 -14.40 11.84 19.81
N GLY A 128 -14.83 12.71 18.90
CA GLY A 128 -16.18 12.72 18.33
C GLY A 128 -16.35 11.92 17.05
N PHE A 129 -15.27 11.34 16.52
CA PHE A 129 -15.30 10.51 15.30
C PHE A 129 -14.96 9.07 15.68
N ALA A 130 -15.96 8.19 15.62
CA ALA A 130 -15.82 6.79 16.04
C ALA A 130 -14.68 6.05 15.32
N ASP A 131 -14.45 6.37 14.04
CA ASP A 131 -13.42 5.74 13.21
C ASP A 131 -12.14 6.59 13.10
N GLY A 132 -12.08 7.74 13.79
CA GLY A 132 -10.88 8.54 13.92
C GLY A 132 -10.70 9.65 12.90
N VAL A 133 -9.47 10.19 12.87
CA VAL A 133 -9.10 11.33 12.01
C VAL A 133 -7.89 10.94 11.17
N TRP A 134 -7.94 11.20 9.87
CA TRP A 134 -6.82 11.01 8.95
C TRP A 134 -6.32 12.36 8.43
N PHE A 135 -5.00 12.49 8.35
CA PHE A 135 -4.33 13.69 7.81
C PHE A 135 -3.61 13.35 6.51
N VAL A 136 -3.82 14.16 5.49
CA VAL A 136 -3.21 14.02 4.16
C VAL A 136 -2.55 15.36 3.78
N ASP A 137 -1.23 15.37 3.66
CA ASP A 137 -0.47 16.52 3.17
C ASP A 137 -0.40 16.44 1.64
N LEU A 138 -0.96 17.42 0.95
CA LEU A 138 -0.99 17.48 -0.51
C LEU A 138 0.16 18.33 -1.11
N VAL A 139 1.06 18.87 -0.28
CA VAL A 139 2.25 19.64 -0.77
C VAL A 139 3.06 18.84 -1.79
N PRO A 140 3.36 17.53 -1.55
CA PRO A 140 4.18 16.79 -2.52
C PRO A 140 3.41 16.32 -3.76
N VAL A 141 2.11 16.58 -3.84
CA VAL A 141 1.26 16.08 -4.93
C VAL A 141 1.18 17.12 -6.06
N ALA A 142 2.03 16.97 -7.06
CA ALA A 142 2.01 17.83 -8.26
C ALA A 142 1.12 17.26 -9.37
N ASP A 143 0.93 15.93 -9.41
CA ASP A 143 0.15 15.24 -10.44
C ASP A 143 -1.25 14.93 -9.89
N PRO A 144 -2.34 15.44 -10.50
CA PRO A 144 -3.72 15.16 -10.12
C PRO A 144 -4.08 13.66 -10.00
N ALA A 145 -3.50 12.81 -10.84
CA ALA A 145 -3.76 11.36 -10.84
C ALA A 145 -3.35 10.69 -9.52
N ARG A 146 -2.47 11.34 -8.75
CA ARG A 146 -1.94 10.80 -7.49
C ARG A 146 -2.80 11.09 -6.26
N LEU A 147 -3.90 11.85 -6.41
CA LEU A 147 -4.73 12.23 -5.25
C LEU A 147 -5.34 10.99 -4.56
N TRP A 148 -5.94 10.07 -5.33
CA TRP A 148 -6.49 8.83 -4.78
C TRP A 148 -5.42 7.93 -4.11
N PRO A 149 -4.25 7.67 -4.74
CA PRO A 149 -3.16 6.92 -4.11
C PRO A 149 -2.64 7.51 -2.79
N VAL A 150 -2.52 8.84 -2.70
CA VAL A 150 -2.02 9.51 -1.48
C VAL A 150 -3.06 9.36 -0.36
N VAL A 151 -4.35 9.53 -0.66
CA VAL A 151 -5.42 9.31 0.32
C VAL A 151 -5.47 7.83 0.73
N ALA A 152 -5.31 6.91 -0.22
CA ALA A 152 -5.24 5.47 0.06
C ALA A 152 -4.12 5.13 1.05
N ALA A 153 -2.93 5.69 0.82
CA ALA A 153 -1.78 5.50 1.71
C ALA A 153 -2.07 6.01 3.13
N ALA A 154 -2.68 7.20 3.25
CA ALA A 154 -3.03 7.79 4.54
C ALA A 154 -4.09 6.96 5.30
N VAL A 155 -5.06 6.40 4.57
CA VAL A 155 -6.14 5.56 5.14
C VAL A 155 -5.63 4.12 5.41
N GLY A 156 -4.47 3.76 4.89
CA GLY A 156 -3.86 2.44 5.09
C GLY A 156 -4.45 1.36 4.20
N VAL A 157 -4.94 1.73 3.00
CA VAL A 157 -5.47 0.77 2.03
C VAL A 157 -4.60 0.75 0.77
N GLY A 158 -4.43 -0.44 0.19
CA GLY A 158 -3.75 -0.64 -1.09
C GLY A 158 -4.75 -1.00 -2.19
N GLU A 159 -4.31 -0.93 -3.42
CA GLU A 159 -5.12 -1.36 -4.56
C GLU A 159 -5.45 -2.86 -4.45
N GLN A 160 -6.63 -3.21 -4.90
CA GLN A 160 -7.12 -4.60 -4.90
C GLN A 160 -7.30 -5.08 -6.34
N PRO A 161 -6.96 -6.34 -6.63
CA PRO A 161 -7.18 -6.89 -7.97
C PRO A 161 -8.64 -6.75 -8.41
N GLY A 162 -8.86 -6.20 -9.59
CA GLY A 162 -10.18 -5.99 -10.15
C GLY A 162 -10.97 -4.83 -9.55
N ARG A 163 -10.32 -3.98 -8.74
CA ARG A 163 -10.96 -2.80 -8.14
C ARG A 163 -9.99 -1.63 -8.14
N GLY A 164 -10.38 -0.56 -8.79
CA GLY A 164 -9.58 0.67 -8.84
C GLY A 164 -9.30 1.27 -7.46
N ILE A 165 -8.24 2.05 -7.35
CA ILE A 165 -7.86 2.70 -6.08
C ILE A 165 -8.98 3.62 -5.55
N GLU A 166 -9.69 4.33 -6.43
CA GLU A 166 -10.86 5.14 -6.11
C GLU A 166 -11.95 4.32 -5.41
N GLU A 167 -12.32 3.17 -6.01
CA GLU A 167 -13.33 2.27 -5.45
C GLU A 167 -12.88 1.67 -4.12
N THR A 168 -11.58 1.35 -4.01
CA THR A 168 -10.99 0.77 -2.78
C THR A 168 -11.06 1.77 -1.62
N VAL A 169 -10.66 3.02 -1.85
CA VAL A 169 -10.72 4.10 -0.85
C VAL A 169 -12.18 4.37 -0.46
N SER A 170 -13.05 4.50 -1.47
CA SER A 170 -14.49 4.77 -1.24
C SER A 170 -15.14 3.65 -0.42
N ALA A 171 -14.87 2.38 -0.75
CA ALA A 171 -15.39 1.22 -0.02
C ALA A 171 -14.85 1.17 1.43
N ALA A 172 -13.57 1.52 1.62
CA ALA A 172 -12.96 1.53 2.95
C ALA A 172 -13.55 2.61 3.87
N LEU A 173 -14.00 3.73 3.28
CA LEU A 173 -14.53 4.88 4.03
C LEU A 173 -16.07 4.96 4.02
N ALA A 174 -16.79 4.12 3.24
CA ALA A 174 -18.22 4.24 2.97
C ALA A 174 -19.09 4.36 4.22
N ASP A 175 -18.80 3.55 5.25
CA ASP A 175 -19.60 3.53 6.49
C ASP A 175 -18.90 4.17 7.67
N ARG A 176 -17.74 4.78 7.43
CA ARG A 176 -16.92 5.36 8.48
C ARG A 176 -17.45 6.70 8.97
N GLU A 177 -17.53 6.85 10.27
CA GLU A 177 -17.79 8.13 10.93
C GLU A 177 -16.43 8.75 11.28
N ALA A 178 -15.87 9.47 10.30
CA ALA A 178 -14.46 9.89 10.34
C ALA A 178 -14.28 11.30 9.81
N LEU A 179 -13.13 11.91 10.19
CA LEU A 179 -12.69 13.19 9.66
C LEU A 179 -11.45 13.00 8.79
N LEU A 180 -11.50 13.48 7.56
CA LEU A 180 -10.36 13.52 6.65
C LEU A 180 -9.87 14.95 6.54
N VAL A 181 -8.63 15.23 6.96
CA VAL A 181 -7.99 16.54 6.85
C VAL A 181 -7.10 16.55 5.61
N LEU A 182 -7.42 17.41 4.62
CA LEU A 182 -6.64 17.59 3.39
C LEU A 182 -5.91 18.94 3.47
N ASP A 183 -4.58 18.91 3.55
CA ASP A 183 -3.79 20.12 3.72
C ASP A 183 -3.15 20.54 2.39
N ASN A 184 -3.10 21.86 2.11
CA ASN A 184 -2.49 22.47 0.94
C ASN A 184 -3.16 22.10 -0.41
N CYS A 185 -4.49 22.17 -0.47
CA CYS A 185 -5.28 21.82 -1.66
C CYS A 185 -5.04 22.73 -2.87
N GLU A 186 -4.45 23.89 -2.68
CA GLU A 186 -4.27 24.90 -3.75
C GLU A 186 -3.44 24.42 -4.94
N GLN A 187 -2.54 23.47 -4.75
CA GLN A 187 -1.63 23.01 -5.81
C GLN A 187 -2.35 22.15 -6.86
N ILE A 188 -3.35 21.39 -6.42
CA ILE A 188 -4.10 20.47 -7.29
C ILE A 188 -5.61 20.72 -7.18
N ARG A 189 -6.01 21.99 -7.01
CA ARG A 189 -7.40 22.42 -6.75
C ARG A 189 -8.40 21.82 -7.74
N ASP A 190 -8.05 21.84 -9.04
CA ASP A 190 -8.93 21.35 -10.10
C ASP A 190 -9.18 19.83 -10.03
N ALA A 191 -8.27 19.06 -9.41
CA ALA A 191 -8.45 17.64 -9.15
C ALA A 191 -9.19 17.36 -7.82
N VAL A 192 -8.99 18.22 -6.82
CA VAL A 192 -9.60 18.06 -5.49
C VAL A 192 -11.12 18.19 -5.58
N ALA A 193 -11.65 19.07 -6.43
CA ALA A 193 -13.09 19.29 -6.55
C ALA A 193 -13.83 18.02 -7.00
N PRO A 194 -13.52 17.38 -8.15
CA PRO A 194 -14.19 16.13 -8.54
C PRO A 194 -13.88 14.96 -7.60
N PHE A 195 -12.71 14.93 -6.97
CA PHE A 195 -12.38 13.95 -5.94
C PHE A 195 -13.36 14.04 -4.75
N LEU A 196 -13.57 15.25 -4.22
CA LEU A 196 -14.48 15.47 -3.08
C LEU A 196 -15.92 15.09 -3.43
N GLU A 197 -16.38 15.43 -4.64
CA GLU A 197 -17.73 15.09 -5.10
C GLU A 197 -17.94 13.56 -5.09
N ARG A 198 -17.01 12.80 -5.67
CA ARG A 198 -17.10 11.34 -5.73
C ARG A 198 -16.96 10.72 -4.33
N LEU A 199 -15.97 11.14 -3.56
CA LEU A 199 -15.71 10.57 -2.23
C LEU A 199 -16.89 10.81 -1.28
N LEU A 200 -17.41 12.05 -1.20
CA LEU A 200 -18.51 12.37 -0.30
C LEU A 200 -19.85 11.77 -0.76
N THR A 201 -20.02 11.54 -2.07
CA THR A 201 -21.19 10.81 -2.56
C THR A 201 -21.14 9.34 -2.08
N ALA A 202 -19.99 8.71 -2.14
CA ALA A 202 -19.81 7.32 -1.73
C ALA A 202 -19.79 7.11 -0.21
N CYS A 203 -19.43 8.14 0.58
CA CYS A 203 -19.15 8.03 2.01
C CYS A 203 -20.03 9.01 2.82
N PRO A 204 -21.31 8.65 3.11
CA PRO A 204 -22.29 9.59 3.70
C PRO A 204 -21.94 10.10 5.10
N ARG A 205 -21.17 9.35 5.90
CA ARG A 205 -20.80 9.74 7.27
C ARG A 205 -19.41 10.38 7.37
N LEU A 206 -18.69 10.45 6.24
CA LEU A 206 -17.36 11.09 6.18
C LEU A 206 -17.49 12.61 6.20
N ARG A 207 -16.61 13.29 6.93
CA ARG A 207 -16.44 14.73 6.92
C ARG A 207 -15.05 15.07 6.41
N VAL A 208 -14.94 16.22 5.74
CA VAL A 208 -13.65 16.69 5.18
C VAL A 208 -13.39 18.11 5.66
N LEU A 209 -12.19 18.32 6.20
CA LEU A 209 -11.62 19.64 6.50
C LEU A 209 -10.44 19.88 5.56
N ALA A 210 -10.59 20.82 4.63
CA ALA A 210 -9.56 21.17 3.68
C ALA A 210 -8.88 22.48 4.08
N THR A 211 -7.59 22.65 3.79
CA THR A 211 -6.92 23.96 3.84
C THR A 211 -6.51 24.36 2.43
N SER A 212 -6.65 25.66 2.12
CA SER A 212 -6.31 26.17 0.79
C SER A 212 -6.06 27.67 0.83
N ARG A 213 -5.32 28.20 -0.15
CA ARG A 213 -5.20 29.67 -0.34
C ARG A 213 -6.46 30.26 -0.97
N ALA A 214 -7.23 29.47 -1.70
CA ALA A 214 -8.46 29.87 -2.40
C ALA A 214 -9.55 28.83 -2.24
N ARG A 215 -10.77 29.19 -2.59
CA ARG A 215 -11.92 28.27 -2.59
C ARG A 215 -11.67 27.09 -3.55
N LEU A 216 -12.16 25.92 -3.17
CA LEU A 216 -12.07 24.69 -3.99
C LEU A 216 -13.15 24.66 -5.09
N MET A 217 -14.17 25.52 -4.95
CA MET A 217 -15.25 25.70 -5.95
C MET A 217 -16.17 24.47 -6.10
N VAL A 218 -16.32 23.69 -5.03
CA VAL A 218 -17.31 22.59 -5.00
C VAL A 218 -18.67 23.13 -4.56
N PRO A 219 -19.81 22.64 -5.12
CA PRO A 219 -21.14 23.17 -4.82
C PRO A 219 -21.54 23.14 -3.35
N PHE A 220 -21.05 22.18 -2.59
CA PHE A 220 -21.35 21.97 -1.16
C PHE A 220 -20.28 22.53 -0.23
N GLU A 221 -19.35 23.34 -0.75
CA GLU A 221 -18.23 23.89 0.00
C GLU A 221 -18.68 24.91 1.06
N ARG A 222 -18.35 24.65 2.32
CA ARG A 222 -18.49 25.63 3.39
C ARG A 222 -17.13 26.30 3.60
N VAL A 223 -17.01 27.54 3.14
CA VAL A 223 -15.78 28.32 3.28
C VAL A 223 -15.68 28.91 4.67
N HIS A 224 -14.55 28.70 5.35
CA HIS A 224 -14.20 29.31 6.62
C HIS A 224 -12.96 30.18 6.41
N PRO A 225 -13.11 31.52 6.36
CA PRO A 225 -11.96 32.42 6.19
C PRO A 225 -11.07 32.37 7.45
N VAL A 226 -9.76 32.21 7.28
CA VAL A 226 -8.78 32.25 8.36
C VAL A 226 -8.12 33.63 8.30
N PRO A 227 -8.47 34.56 9.18
CA PRO A 227 -7.86 35.89 9.19
C PRO A 227 -6.44 35.86 9.76
N PRO A 228 -5.65 36.92 9.59
CA PRO A 228 -4.46 37.14 10.41
C PRO A 228 -4.80 37.08 11.90
N LEU A 229 -3.79 36.92 12.75
CA LEU A 229 -3.97 36.95 14.21
C LEU A 229 -4.54 38.30 14.64
N ALA A 230 -5.41 38.25 15.65
CA ALA A 230 -6.03 39.45 16.20
C ALA A 230 -4.98 40.45 16.69
N LEU A 231 -5.14 41.71 16.32
CA LEU A 231 -4.33 42.83 16.78
C LEU A 231 -5.09 43.66 17.83
N SER A 232 -6.40 43.52 17.86
CA SER A 232 -7.26 44.17 18.85
C SER A 232 -6.99 43.62 20.25
N GLY A 233 -6.87 44.50 21.22
CA GLY A 233 -6.50 44.15 22.60
C GLY A 233 -5.09 44.60 22.97
N GLY A 234 -4.38 45.26 22.05
CA GLY A 234 -3.04 45.77 22.34
C GLY A 234 -2.08 44.66 22.77
N ASP A 235 -1.51 44.80 23.95
CA ASP A 235 -0.56 43.82 24.54
C ASP A 235 -1.17 42.45 24.91
N GLU A 236 -2.51 42.33 24.98
CA GLU A 236 -3.21 41.06 25.22
C GLU A 236 -3.68 40.42 23.88
N SER A 237 -3.33 40.99 22.74
CA SER A 237 -3.74 40.43 21.43
C SER A 237 -3.06 39.11 21.11
N ASP A 238 -3.73 38.24 20.30
CA ASP A 238 -3.18 36.94 19.87
C ASP A 238 -1.83 37.11 19.15
N ALA A 239 -1.66 38.15 18.38
CA ALA A 239 -0.41 38.46 17.65
C ALA A 239 0.75 38.74 18.61
N VAL A 240 0.50 39.55 19.65
CA VAL A 240 1.51 39.86 20.68
C VAL A 240 1.77 38.63 21.53
N ALA A 241 0.74 37.88 21.91
CA ALA A 241 0.89 36.65 22.67
C ALA A 241 1.78 35.62 21.93
N LEU A 242 1.62 35.48 20.60
CA LEU A 242 2.47 34.62 19.79
C LEU A 242 3.92 35.12 19.79
N PHE A 243 4.15 36.42 19.58
CA PHE A 243 5.49 36.98 19.62
C PHE A 243 6.17 36.73 20.96
N MET A 244 5.46 37.03 22.06
CA MET A 244 6.00 36.91 23.42
C MET A 244 6.35 35.43 23.74
N ASP A 245 5.49 34.48 23.35
CA ASP A 245 5.73 33.03 23.55
C ASP A 245 6.99 32.59 22.77
N ARG A 246 7.11 32.98 21.50
CA ARG A 246 8.25 32.58 20.66
C ARG A 246 9.56 33.26 21.09
N ALA A 247 9.48 34.54 21.47
CA ALA A 247 10.65 35.27 21.99
C ALA A 247 11.15 34.67 23.31
N ALA A 248 10.23 34.28 24.20
CA ALA A 248 10.58 33.61 25.47
C ALA A 248 11.24 32.24 25.18
N ALA A 249 10.81 31.52 24.16
CA ALA A 249 11.33 30.20 23.80
C ALA A 249 12.81 30.25 23.36
N VAL A 250 13.30 31.39 22.82
CA VAL A 250 14.72 31.57 22.48
C VAL A 250 15.56 32.06 23.68
N GLY A 251 15.01 31.97 24.89
CA GLY A 251 15.73 32.22 26.13
C GLY A 251 15.80 33.67 26.61
N TRP A 252 15.12 34.58 25.92
CA TRP A 252 15.17 36.00 26.25
C TRP A 252 13.76 36.63 26.26
N PRO A 253 12.96 36.33 27.31
CA PRO A 253 11.60 36.85 27.38
C PRO A 253 11.54 38.38 27.35
N PRO A 254 10.72 38.99 26.45
CA PRO A 254 10.56 40.44 26.44
C PRO A 254 9.95 40.96 27.75
N GLY A 255 10.52 42.01 28.30
CA GLY A 255 9.97 42.66 29.49
C GLY A 255 8.73 43.52 29.19
N PRO A 256 7.96 43.91 30.20
CA PRO A 256 6.74 44.69 30.02
C PRO A 256 7.01 46.10 29.39
N SER A 257 8.21 46.61 29.50
CA SER A 257 8.58 47.95 28.96
C SER A 257 8.58 47.97 27.43
N VAL A 258 8.69 46.83 26.74
CA VAL A 258 8.70 46.78 25.26
C VAL A 258 7.36 46.38 24.65
N ALA A 259 6.31 46.16 25.47
CA ALA A 259 5.00 45.69 25.01
C ALA A 259 4.40 46.57 23.92
N ALA A 260 4.40 47.89 24.11
CA ALA A 260 3.88 48.86 23.10
C ALA A 260 4.62 48.79 21.76
N GLY A 261 5.94 48.58 21.83
CA GLY A 261 6.76 48.42 20.58
C GLY A 261 6.49 47.11 19.89
N VAL A 262 6.25 46.01 20.67
CA VAL A 262 5.86 44.70 20.11
C VAL A 262 4.48 44.81 19.45
N VAL A 263 3.53 45.54 20.01
CA VAL A 263 2.23 45.82 19.38
C VAL A 263 2.42 46.46 18.02
N ALA A 264 3.20 47.55 17.95
CA ALA A 264 3.48 48.25 16.70
C ALA A 264 4.18 47.37 15.67
N LEU A 265 5.10 46.51 16.12
CA LEU A 265 5.77 45.52 15.28
C LEU A 265 4.78 44.51 14.68
N CYS A 266 3.90 43.91 15.51
CA CYS A 266 2.87 42.97 15.08
C CYS A 266 1.87 43.61 14.10
N GLU A 267 1.53 44.92 14.30
CA GLU A 267 0.70 45.69 13.38
C GLU A 267 1.41 45.86 12.02
N GLY A 268 2.70 46.23 12.04
CA GLY A 268 3.52 46.32 10.84
C GLY A 268 3.62 45.01 10.06
N LEU A 269 3.64 43.88 10.78
CA LEU A 269 3.63 42.51 10.20
C LEU A 269 2.23 42.05 9.77
N GLY A 270 1.20 42.87 9.94
CA GLY A 270 -0.19 42.61 9.54
C GLY A 270 -0.83 41.40 10.26
N GLY A 271 -0.36 41.04 11.46
CA GLY A 271 -0.84 39.86 12.19
C GLY A 271 -0.52 38.52 11.54
N MET A 272 0.40 38.47 10.60
CA MET A 272 0.74 37.25 9.88
C MET A 272 1.60 36.34 10.76
N ALA A 273 1.07 35.18 11.14
CA ALA A 273 1.69 34.27 12.11
C ALA A 273 3.15 33.91 11.75
N LEU A 274 3.44 33.54 10.51
CA LEU A 274 4.78 33.20 10.06
C LEU A 274 5.73 34.40 10.18
N ALA A 275 5.27 35.61 9.79
CA ALA A 275 6.09 36.80 9.87
C ALA A 275 6.42 37.15 11.34
N ILE A 276 5.45 36.97 12.24
CA ILE A 276 5.64 37.18 13.69
C ILE A 276 6.64 36.16 14.25
N GLU A 277 6.54 34.88 13.88
CA GLU A 277 7.47 33.84 14.33
C GLU A 277 8.91 34.10 13.85
N LEU A 278 9.08 34.53 12.59
CA LEU A 278 10.40 34.87 12.05
C LEU A 278 11.01 36.12 12.77
N ALA A 279 10.19 37.11 13.06
CA ALA A 279 10.64 38.29 13.82
C ALA A 279 11.02 37.91 15.26
N ALA A 280 10.19 37.12 15.92
CA ALA A 280 10.44 36.66 17.30
C ALA A 280 11.72 35.81 17.42
N ALA A 281 12.05 35.02 16.40
CA ALA A 281 13.29 34.23 16.36
C ALA A 281 14.56 35.10 16.36
N ARG A 282 14.44 36.35 15.87
CA ARG A 282 15.56 37.31 15.84
C ARG A 282 15.59 38.23 17.06
N TRP A 283 14.61 38.11 17.95
CA TRP A 283 14.48 38.99 19.12
C TRP A 283 15.74 39.02 20.00
N ALA A 284 16.33 37.88 20.30
CA ALA A 284 17.48 37.73 21.18
C ALA A 284 18.74 38.43 20.61
N THR A 285 18.86 38.54 19.28
CA THR A 285 20.03 39.09 18.62
C THR A 285 19.88 40.59 18.26
N LEU A 286 18.68 41.03 17.93
CA LEU A 286 18.44 42.38 17.40
C LEU A 286 17.72 43.32 18.37
N GLY A 287 16.97 42.78 19.32
CA GLY A 287 16.12 43.59 20.19
C GLY A 287 15.01 44.28 19.40
N LEU A 288 14.21 45.10 20.08
CA LEU A 288 13.07 45.81 19.45
C LEU A 288 13.56 46.84 18.40
N ASP A 289 14.58 47.60 18.74
CA ASP A 289 15.08 48.67 17.87
C ASP A 289 15.64 48.09 16.55
N GLY A 290 16.41 46.98 16.62
CA GLY A 290 16.92 46.35 15.43
C GLY A 290 15.84 45.70 14.55
N LEU A 291 14.82 45.09 15.17
CA LEU A 291 13.67 44.54 14.46
C LEU A 291 12.88 45.66 13.74
N THR A 292 12.60 46.77 14.45
CA THR A 292 11.82 47.88 13.92
C THR A 292 12.59 48.59 12.77
N ALA A 293 13.88 48.82 12.94
CA ALA A 293 14.74 49.43 11.90
C ALA A 293 14.83 48.54 10.65
N GLY A 294 15.11 47.24 10.84
CA GLY A 294 15.27 46.33 9.72
C GLY A 294 14.00 46.09 8.91
N LEU A 295 12.85 46.09 9.56
CA LEU A 295 11.55 45.91 8.89
C LEU A 295 10.98 47.16 8.30
N SER A 296 11.27 48.34 8.87
CA SER A 296 10.72 49.63 8.44
C SER A 296 11.07 49.98 6.98
N ASP A 297 12.29 49.75 6.56
CA ASP A 297 12.74 50.07 5.20
C ASP A 297 12.11 49.08 4.18
N GLN A 298 12.00 47.82 4.49
CA GLN A 298 11.40 46.82 3.59
C GLN A 298 9.87 46.95 3.49
N LEU A 299 9.20 47.26 4.61
CA LEU A 299 7.75 47.47 4.65
C LEU A 299 7.35 48.81 3.99
N ARG A 300 8.20 49.82 3.99
CA ARG A 300 7.94 51.14 3.30
C ARG A 300 7.82 51.01 1.78
N ILE A 301 8.55 50.06 1.19
CA ILE A 301 8.53 49.83 -0.27
C ILE A 301 7.16 49.22 -0.69
N LEU A 302 6.38 48.69 0.26
CA LEU A 302 5.19 47.91 0.01
C LEU A 302 3.85 48.68 0.16
N THR A 303 3.87 49.97 0.49
CA THR A 303 2.66 50.75 0.83
C THR A 303 1.93 51.32 -0.37
N GLY A 304 1.85 50.62 -1.52
CA GLY A 304 1.22 51.19 -2.74
C GLY A 304 0.20 50.33 -3.48
N GLY A 305 -0.39 49.29 -2.87
CA GLY A 305 -1.26 48.35 -3.60
C GLY A 305 -2.53 47.90 -2.87
N ALA A 306 -3.40 47.17 -3.56
CA ALA A 306 -4.69 46.68 -3.04
C ALA A 306 -4.52 45.65 -1.90
N ARG A 307 -5.40 45.74 -0.90
CA ARG A 307 -5.30 45.04 0.42
C ARG A 307 -5.06 43.53 0.43
N ALA A 308 -5.31 42.79 -0.66
CA ALA A 308 -5.06 41.36 -0.71
C ALA A 308 -3.62 40.99 -1.07
N ASP A 309 -2.97 41.83 -1.90
CA ASP A 309 -1.57 41.68 -2.31
C ASP A 309 -0.58 42.08 -1.21
N ASP A 310 -0.98 43.02 -0.34
CA ASP A 310 -0.10 43.58 0.72
C ASP A 310 0.34 42.50 1.73
N ARG A 311 -0.50 41.49 2.03
CA ARG A 311 -0.20 40.44 3.00
C ARG A 311 0.85 39.45 2.48
N HIS A 312 0.81 39.13 1.19
CA HIS A 312 1.86 38.29 0.57
C HIS A 312 3.18 39.05 0.49
N ARG A 313 3.10 40.34 0.21
CA ARG A 313 4.29 41.24 0.21
C ARG A 313 4.93 41.30 1.59
N SER A 314 4.14 41.35 2.65
CA SER A 314 4.64 41.39 4.04
C SER A 314 5.43 40.14 4.40
N VAL A 315 4.92 38.95 4.06
CA VAL A 315 5.64 37.67 4.33
C VAL A 315 6.92 37.61 3.47
N ARG A 316 6.85 38.01 2.21
CA ARG A 316 8.03 38.00 1.33
C ARG A 316 9.10 38.99 1.85
N ALA A 317 8.70 40.19 2.25
CA ALA A 317 9.64 41.17 2.81
C ALA A 317 10.35 40.64 4.08
N VAL A 318 9.62 39.94 4.96
CA VAL A 318 10.21 39.35 6.15
C VAL A 318 11.15 38.19 5.77
N LEU A 319 10.79 37.39 4.76
CA LEU A 319 11.69 36.33 4.27
C LEU A 319 12.95 36.90 3.62
N ASP A 320 12.83 37.96 2.80
CA ASP A 320 14.00 38.67 2.20
C ASP A 320 14.90 39.20 3.31
N TRP A 321 14.31 39.89 4.29
CA TRP A 321 15.03 40.42 5.43
C TRP A 321 15.71 39.31 6.25
N SER A 322 14.99 38.23 6.55
CA SER A 322 15.55 37.05 7.30
C SER A 322 16.69 36.41 6.54
N HIS A 323 16.54 36.28 5.21
CA HIS A 323 17.58 35.74 4.32
C HIS A 323 18.81 36.64 4.26
N ASP A 324 18.63 37.98 4.20
CA ASP A 324 19.74 38.91 4.13
C ASP A 324 20.57 38.93 5.43
N LEU A 325 19.96 38.60 6.54
CA LEU A 325 20.65 38.50 7.85
C LEU A 325 21.42 37.17 8.03
N LEU A 326 21.26 36.21 7.12
CA LEU A 326 21.99 34.94 7.19
C LEU A 326 23.45 35.13 6.76
N GLU A 327 24.35 34.33 7.32
CA GLU A 327 25.72 34.20 6.80
C GLU A 327 25.68 33.64 5.38
N PRO A 328 26.70 33.92 4.53
CA PRO A 328 26.69 33.40 3.15
C PRO A 328 26.48 31.89 3.03
N ASP A 329 27.09 31.10 3.92
CA ASP A 329 26.96 29.63 3.94
C ASP A 329 25.53 29.20 4.29
N ASP A 330 24.89 29.87 5.24
CA ASP A 330 23.53 29.58 5.66
C ASP A 330 22.50 29.98 4.57
N ARG A 331 22.76 31.04 3.80
CA ARG A 331 21.98 31.40 2.61
C ARG A 331 22.08 30.33 1.55
N ALA A 332 23.30 29.82 1.29
CA ALA A 332 23.52 28.71 0.35
C ALA A 332 22.78 27.43 0.81
N LEU A 333 22.92 27.12 2.09
CA LEU A 333 22.26 25.94 2.67
C LEU A 333 20.73 26.04 2.52
N LEU A 334 20.13 27.16 2.95
CA LEU A 334 18.66 27.35 2.89
C LEU A 334 18.11 27.16 1.47
N ARG A 335 18.73 27.81 0.46
CA ARG A 335 18.24 27.70 -0.93
C ARG A 335 18.45 26.29 -1.48
N ARG A 336 19.55 25.61 -1.12
CA ARG A 336 19.87 24.26 -1.61
C ARG A 336 18.96 23.17 -0.99
N VAL A 337 18.71 23.23 0.34
CA VAL A 337 17.83 22.23 1.00
C VAL A 337 16.36 22.42 0.61
N SER A 338 16.00 23.55 -0.05
CA SER A 338 14.64 23.74 -0.55
C SER A 338 14.26 22.79 -1.71
N VAL A 339 15.24 22.03 -2.24
CA VAL A 339 14.99 21.00 -3.25
C VAL A 339 14.23 19.80 -2.66
N PHE A 340 14.39 19.53 -1.35
CA PHE A 340 13.72 18.40 -0.70
C PHE A 340 12.20 18.61 -0.64
N ALA A 341 11.46 17.59 -1.06
CA ALA A 341 9.99 17.58 -1.00
C ALA A 341 9.50 16.96 0.33
N ALA A 342 10.29 16.05 0.91
CA ALA A 342 9.98 15.36 2.16
C ALA A 342 10.92 15.82 3.30
N PRO A 343 10.61 15.50 4.56
CA PRO A 343 11.55 15.75 5.66
C PRO A 343 12.86 14.97 5.52
N PHE A 344 13.99 15.66 5.61
CA PHE A 344 15.33 15.13 5.30
C PHE A 344 16.22 15.09 6.56
N THR A 345 17.30 14.30 6.52
CA THR A 345 18.31 14.21 7.60
C THR A 345 19.50 15.13 7.32
N ALA A 346 20.34 15.35 8.33
CA ALA A 346 21.56 16.14 8.16
C ALA A 346 22.51 15.48 7.14
N GLU A 347 22.57 14.15 7.11
CA GLU A 347 23.39 13.39 6.15
C GLU A 347 22.92 13.63 4.72
N ALA A 348 21.60 13.56 4.48
CA ALA A 348 21.00 13.84 3.16
C ALA A 348 21.29 15.28 2.72
N ALA A 349 21.15 16.25 3.64
CA ALA A 349 21.48 17.64 3.37
C ALA A 349 22.97 17.83 3.04
N ALA A 350 23.86 17.13 3.76
CA ALA A 350 25.30 17.22 3.50
C ALA A 350 25.67 16.70 2.11
N GLU A 351 25.04 15.61 1.67
CA GLU A 351 25.24 15.04 0.33
C GLU A 351 24.71 15.93 -0.78
N VAL A 352 23.53 16.54 -0.59
CA VAL A 352 22.85 17.33 -1.63
C VAL A 352 23.32 18.80 -1.63
N ALA A 353 23.44 19.43 -0.46
CA ALA A 353 23.74 20.85 -0.33
C ALA A 353 25.22 21.18 0.01
N GLY A 354 25.98 20.17 0.46
CA GLY A 354 27.36 20.35 0.89
C GLY A 354 28.35 20.36 -0.27
N PHE A 355 28.41 21.48 -1.01
CA PHE A 355 29.40 21.72 -2.07
C PHE A 355 29.79 23.20 -2.07
N ALA A 356 30.94 23.50 -2.66
CA ALA A 356 31.50 24.84 -2.61
C ALA A 356 30.48 25.95 -2.82
N PRO A 357 30.50 27.02 -2.04
CA PRO A 357 31.46 27.28 -0.98
C PRO A 357 31.21 26.60 0.37
N LEU A 358 30.05 25.91 0.53
CA LEU A 358 29.63 25.25 1.76
C LEU A 358 30.24 23.84 1.86
N GLU A 359 31.07 23.59 2.90
CA GLU A 359 31.65 22.27 3.14
C GLU A 359 30.62 21.31 3.77
N PRO A 360 30.61 20.00 3.38
CA PRO A 360 29.66 19.02 3.95
C PRO A 360 29.69 18.94 5.48
N SER A 361 30.84 19.09 6.10
CA SER A 361 30.99 19.07 7.56
C SER A 361 30.29 20.24 8.27
N ALA A 362 30.08 21.37 7.59
CA ALA A 362 29.41 22.55 8.14
C ALA A 362 27.88 22.51 8.04
N VAL A 363 27.34 21.54 7.27
CA VAL A 363 25.89 21.47 6.98
C VAL A 363 25.06 21.23 8.26
N ALA A 364 25.47 20.30 9.11
CA ALA A 364 24.71 19.95 10.33
C ALA A 364 24.56 21.17 11.26
N ASP A 365 25.65 21.93 11.47
CA ASP A 365 25.63 23.15 12.27
C ASP A 365 24.74 24.24 11.61
N GLY A 366 24.85 24.38 10.28
CA GLY A 366 24.00 25.30 9.51
C GLY A 366 22.52 24.99 9.63
N LEU A 367 22.14 23.69 9.59
CA LEU A 367 20.73 23.27 9.79
C LEU A 367 20.25 23.65 11.20
N GLY A 368 21.10 23.50 12.19
CA GLY A 368 20.81 23.95 13.56
C GLY A 368 20.51 25.44 13.62
N ARG A 369 21.42 26.28 13.03
CA ARG A 369 21.22 27.74 12.99
C ARG A 369 19.94 28.14 12.23
N LEU A 370 19.64 27.47 11.07
CA LEU A 370 18.41 27.74 10.32
C LEU A 370 17.16 27.36 11.12
N ALA A 371 17.24 26.29 11.91
CA ALA A 371 16.14 25.85 12.80
C ALA A 371 15.94 26.85 13.93
N GLU A 372 17.01 27.34 14.57
CA GLU A 372 16.95 28.38 15.61
C GLU A 372 16.28 29.67 15.11
N GLN A 373 16.44 29.96 13.81
CA GLN A 373 15.87 31.14 13.17
C GLN A 373 14.46 30.88 12.59
N SER A 374 13.84 29.74 12.92
CA SER A 374 12.50 29.35 12.46
C SER A 374 12.37 29.21 10.94
N LEU A 375 13.50 29.05 10.22
CA LEU A 375 13.51 28.83 8.77
C LEU A 375 13.36 27.34 8.42
N LEU A 376 13.68 26.45 9.39
CA LEU A 376 13.42 25.01 9.29
C LEU A 376 12.67 24.53 10.54
N ALA A 377 11.73 23.63 10.34
CA ALA A 377 11.11 22.90 11.44
C ALA A 377 11.93 21.63 11.71
N VAL A 378 12.06 21.26 12.98
CA VAL A 378 12.79 20.08 13.41
C VAL A 378 11.78 19.07 13.97
N ALA A 379 11.89 17.81 13.57
CA ALA A 379 11.03 16.73 14.06
C ALA A 379 11.91 15.54 14.49
N PRO A 380 11.77 15.08 15.73
CA PRO A 380 12.40 13.83 16.12
C PRO A 380 11.70 12.67 15.42
N SER A 381 12.45 11.69 14.96
CA SER A 381 11.92 10.46 14.39
C SER A 381 12.63 9.25 15.02
N ALA A 382 12.10 8.07 14.78
CA ALA A 382 12.71 6.82 15.25
C ALA A 382 14.13 6.62 14.71
N THR A 383 14.43 7.23 13.55
CA THR A 383 15.73 7.11 12.88
C THR A 383 16.62 8.34 13.05
N GLY A 384 16.27 9.27 13.98
CA GLY A 384 17.06 10.47 14.24
C GLY A 384 16.30 11.77 13.96
N THR A 385 17.03 12.87 13.95
CA THR A 385 16.48 14.21 13.71
C THR A 385 16.19 14.43 12.22
N ARG A 386 14.99 14.94 11.90
CA ARG A 386 14.62 15.34 10.55
C ARG A 386 14.33 16.83 10.49
N TYR A 387 14.65 17.44 9.38
CA TYR A 387 14.44 18.86 9.09
C TYR A 387 13.42 19.01 7.95
N ARG A 388 12.61 20.06 7.99
CA ARG A 388 11.64 20.38 6.95
C ARG A 388 11.46 21.88 6.84
N ALA A 389 11.51 22.44 5.63
CA ALA A 389 11.10 23.84 5.40
C ALA A 389 9.56 23.88 5.32
N LEU A 390 8.95 24.89 5.93
CA LEU A 390 7.53 25.19 5.66
C LEU A 390 7.36 25.55 4.19
N GLU A 391 6.23 25.24 3.61
CA GLU A 391 6.03 25.35 2.16
C GLU A 391 6.32 26.77 1.63
N THR A 392 5.91 27.81 2.36
CA THR A 392 6.20 29.20 1.98
C THR A 392 7.70 29.47 1.95
N ILE A 393 8.47 28.91 2.90
CA ILE A 393 9.92 29.06 2.98
C ILE A 393 10.59 28.22 1.89
N ARG A 394 10.09 27.02 1.64
CA ARG A 394 10.59 26.12 0.58
C ARG A 394 10.44 26.76 -0.80
N GLN A 395 9.28 27.34 -1.09
CA GLN A 395 9.03 28.10 -2.33
C GLN A 395 10.00 29.27 -2.47
N TYR A 396 10.18 30.06 -1.40
CA TYR A 396 11.13 31.16 -1.37
C TYR A 396 12.57 30.71 -1.65
N GLY A 397 13.00 29.61 -0.95
CA GLY A 397 14.35 29.06 -1.14
C GLY A 397 14.57 28.52 -2.56
N THR A 398 13.54 27.94 -3.17
CA THR A 398 13.58 27.45 -4.56
C THR A 398 13.77 28.63 -5.54
N GLU A 399 13.09 29.76 -5.31
CA GLU A 399 13.30 31.01 -6.09
C GLU A 399 14.75 31.49 -5.95
N ARG A 400 15.25 31.57 -4.69
CA ARG A 400 16.65 32.00 -4.43
C ARG A 400 17.66 31.03 -5.07
N LEU A 401 17.34 29.72 -5.13
CA LEU A 401 18.19 28.72 -5.79
C LEU A 401 18.29 28.98 -7.30
N ALA A 402 17.17 29.32 -7.93
CA ALA A 402 17.13 29.70 -9.34
C ALA A 402 17.90 31.01 -9.60
N ASP A 403 17.69 32.03 -8.76
CA ASP A 403 18.37 33.36 -8.86
C ASP A 403 19.90 33.21 -8.72
N ALA A 404 20.35 32.25 -7.88
CA ALA A 404 21.77 31.94 -7.67
C ALA A 404 22.40 31.13 -8.82
N GLY A 405 21.59 30.59 -9.74
CA GLY A 405 22.08 29.75 -10.83
C GLY A 405 22.52 28.36 -10.40
N GLU A 406 22.20 27.94 -9.15
CA GLU A 406 22.64 26.65 -8.58
C GLU A 406 21.63 25.52 -8.78
N GLN A 407 20.53 25.77 -9.48
CA GLN A 407 19.41 24.83 -9.59
C GLN A 407 19.81 23.48 -10.21
N THR A 408 20.58 23.51 -11.30
CA THR A 408 21.01 22.30 -12.00
C THR A 408 21.93 21.44 -11.13
N ASP A 409 22.94 22.05 -10.52
CA ASP A 409 23.91 21.33 -9.68
C ASP A 409 23.25 20.70 -8.46
N THR A 410 22.39 21.47 -7.78
CA THR A 410 21.66 20.99 -6.60
C THR A 410 20.71 19.84 -6.93
N ARG A 411 19.95 20.00 -8.03
CA ARG A 411 19.02 18.96 -8.46
C ARG A 411 19.72 17.69 -8.97
N SER A 412 20.89 17.83 -9.61
CA SER A 412 21.71 16.68 -10.02
C SER A 412 22.22 15.90 -8.80
N ARG A 413 22.65 16.61 -7.75
CA ARG A 413 23.08 15.98 -6.49
C ARG A 413 21.89 15.32 -5.79
N HIS A 414 20.71 15.97 -5.77
CA HIS A 414 19.50 15.43 -5.21
C HIS A 414 19.09 14.14 -5.95
N LEU A 415 19.19 14.12 -7.29
CA LEU A 415 18.94 12.92 -8.10
C LEU A 415 19.93 11.78 -7.72
N GLY A 416 21.23 12.11 -7.59
CA GLY A 416 22.26 11.12 -7.16
C GLY A 416 21.96 10.52 -5.81
N TRP A 417 21.59 11.35 -4.83
CA TRP A 417 21.17 10.92 -3.51
C TRP A 417 19.91 10.03 -3.58
N CYS A 418 18.90 10.42 -4.38
CA CYS A 418 17.66 9.65 -4.60
C CYS A 418 17.97 8.26 -5.18
N LEU A 419 18.89 8.18 -6.15
CA LEU A 419 19.31 6.90 -6.74
C LEU A 419 19.98 6.00 -5.69
N THR A 420 20.89 6.56 -4.90
CA THR A 420 21.57 5.82 -3.82
C THR A 420 20.55 5.32 -2.78
N ALA A 421 19.60 6.17 -2.39
CA ALA A 421 18.57 5.83 -1.42
C ALA A 421 17.61 4.76 -1.96
N ALA A 422 17.23 4.84 -3.24
CA ALA A 422 16.39 3.85 -3.91
C ALA A 422 17.12 2.49 -4.03
N ASP A 423 18.40 2.51 -4.43
CA ASP A 423 19.22 1.29 -4.54
C ASP A 423 19.39 0.60 -3.17
N ALA A 424 19.51 1.39 -2.09
CA ALA A 424 19.58 0.85 -0.71
C ALA A 424 18.27 0.14 -0.31
N LEU A 425 17.14 0.49 -0.93
CA LEU A 425 15.85 -0.16 -0.67
C LEU A 425 15.54 -1.32 -1.63
N THR A 426 16.09 -1.31 -2.85
CA THR A 426 15.83 -2.33 -3.89
C THR A 426 17.00 -3.30 -4.10
N GLY A 427 18.22 -2.91 -3.78
CA GLY A 427 19.43 -3.64 -4.10
C GLY A 427 19.65 -4.92 -3.29
N PRO A 428 20.53 -5.81 -3.78
CA PRO A 428 20.84 -7.08 -3.09
C PRO A 428 21.51 -6.90 -1.73
N SER A 429 22.07 -5.72 -1.47
CA SER A 429 22.65 -5.35 -0.17
C SER A 429 21.61 -4.86 0.85
N ALA A 430 20.34 -4.74 0.46
CA ALA A 430 19.25 -4.52 1.40
C ALA A 430 19.15 -5.77 2.28
N GLN A 431 20.02 -5.85 3.28
CA GLN A 431 20.01 -6.98 4.22
C GLN A 431 18.62 -7.10 4.83
N ILE A 432 18.09 -8.30 4.77
CA ILE A 432 16.77 -8.67 5.26
C ILE A 432 16.84 -8.66 6.80
N THR A 433 17.07 -7.47 7.39
CA THR A 433 17.08 -7.36 8.85
C THR A 433 15.71 -6.98 9.39
N ASP A 434 14.86 -6.34 8.59
CA ASP A 434 13.46 -6.11 8.99
C ASP A 434 12.62 -5.64 7.79
N THR A 435 11.88 -6.57 7.21
CA THR A 435 10.95 -6.28 6.11
C THR A 435 9.80 -5.36 6.54
N SER A 436 9.54 -5.23 7.86
CA SER A 436 8.48 -4.37 8.38
C SER A 436 8.77 -2.87 8.22
N ASP A 437 10.05 -2.47 8.20
CA ASP A 437 10.46 -1.07 8.12
C ASP A 437 10.55 -0.53 6.68
N ARG A 438 10.63 -1.42 5.68
CA ARG A 438 10.80 -1.03 4.26
C ARG A 438 9.67 -0.12 3.73
N PRO A 439 8.37 -0.41 4.00
CA PRO A 439 7.31 0.50 3.60
C PRO A 439 7.41 1.89 4.23
N VAL A 440 7.76 1.96 5.52
CA VAL A 440 7.91 3.23 6.26
C VAL A 440 9.08 4.05 5.68
N ARG A 441 10.19 3.39 5.37
CA ARG A 441 11.37 4.03 4.76
C ARG A 441 11.06 4.52 3.34
N PHE A 442 10.32 3.74 2.56
CA PHE A 442 9.86 4.18 1.23
C PHE A 442 8.94 5.40 1.33
N ASP A 443 7.93 5.36 2.20
CA ASP A 443 6.99 6.47 2.38
C ASP A 443 7.72 7.77 2.75
N ALA A 444 8.79 7.68 3.54
CA ALA A 444 9.62 8.82 3.95
C ALA A 444 10.44 9.42 2.80
N LEU A 445 10.70 8.68 1.72
CA LEU A 445 11.54 9.09 0.59
C LEU A 445 10.74 9.32 -0.71
N ALA A 446 9.54 8.79 -0.78
CA ALA A 446 8.77 8.66 -2.02
C ALA A 446 8.59 9.98 -2.78
N ASP A 447 8.36 11.08 -2.06
CA ASP A 447 8.12 12.40 -2.68
C ASP A 447 9.41 12.99 -3.27
N ASP A 448 10.55 12.78 -2.63
CA ASP A 448 11.85 13.16 -3.18
C ASP A 448 12.18 12.34 -4.43
N LEU A 449 11.95 11.01 -4.40
CA LEU A 449 12.18 10.13 -5.56
C LEU A 449 11.31 10.56 -6.75
N ARG A 450 10.05 10.89 -6.51
CA ARG A 450 9.10 11.37 -7.53
C ARG A 450 9.52 12.71 -8.12
N THR A 451 9.92 13.63 -7.24
CA THR A 451 10.37 15.00 -7.64
C THR A 451 11.65 14.92 -8.48
N ALA A 452 12.61 14.09 -8.06
CA ALA A 452 13.86 13.87 -8.78
C ALA A 452 13.59 13.24 -10.16
N LEU A 453 12.71 12.24 -10.21
CA LEU A 453 12.31 11.58 -11.47
C LEU A 453 11.64 12.57 -12.44
N ALA A 454 10.69 13.37 -11.96
CA ALA A 454 9.99 14.38 -12.77
C ALA A 454 10.98 15.38 -13.38
N TRP A 455 11.97 15.80 -12.60
CA TRP A 455 12.99 16.75 -13.08
C TRP A 455 13.95 16.12 -14.10
N ALA A 456 14.35 14.86 -13.87
CA ALA A 456 15.34 14.16 -14.71
C ALA A 456 14.74 13.65 -16.02
N ALA A 457 13.46 13.27 -16.06
CA ALA A 457 12.81 12.65 -17.21
C ALA A 457 12.80 13.55 -18.46
N ASP A 458 12.72 14.86 -18.26
CA ASP A 458 12.69 15.85 -19.36
C ASP A 458 14.07 16.20 -19.92
N ARG A 459 15.14 15.61 -19.36
CA ARG A 459 16.54 15.95 -19.72
C ARG A 459 17.25 14.81 -20.42
N PRO A 460 17.62 14.99 -21.70
CA PRO A 460 18.28 13.91 -22.45
C PRO A 460 19.52 13.34 -21.79
N GLU A 461 20.33 14.20 -21.18
CA GLU A 461 21.58 13.83 -20.52
C GLU A 461 21.39 13.02 -19.24
N LEU A 462 20.19 13.05 -18.63
CA LEU A 462 19.87 12.34 -17.39
C LEU A 462 18.93 11.14 -17.61
N ARG A 463 18.63 10.79 -18.84
CA ARG A 463 17.66 9.72 -19.17
C ARG A 463 18.02 8.38 -18.54
N SER A 464 19.30 8.02 -18.55
CA SER A 464 19.77 6.76 -17.93
C SER A 464 19.42 6.72 -16.43
N ASP A 465 19.69 7.83 -15.74
CA ASP A 465 19.40 7.96 -14.31
C ASP A 465 17.89 8.03 -14.04
N ALA A 466 17.16 8.77 -14.87
CA ALA A 466 15.69 8.82 -14.79
C ALA A 466 15.08 7.44 -14.98
N ARG A 467 15.59 6.64 -15.95
CA ARG A 467 15.13 5.27 -16.18
C ARG A 467 15.39 4.37 -14.96
N ARG A 468 16.63 4.44 -14.39
CA ARG A 468 16.98 3.68 -13.19
C ARG A 468 16.03 4.05 -12.04
N LEU A 469 15.82 5.34 -11.81
CA LEU A 469 14.97 5.82 -10.72
C LEU A 469 13.49 5.43 -10.94
N ALA A 470 13.00 5.51 -12.19
CA ALA A 470 11.64 5.08 -12.54
C ALA A 470 11.42 3.60 -12.24
N ARG A 471 12.40 2.76 -12.59
CA ARG A 471 12.37 1.30 -12.30
C ARG A 471 12.36 1.04 -10.79
N SER A 472 13.30 1.64 -10.04
CA SER A 472 13.36 1.45 -8.58
C SER A 472 12.07 1.93 -7.91
N LEU A 473 11.53 3.08 -8.36
CA LEU A 473 10.26 3.61 -7.84
C LEU A 473 9.10 2.67 -8.15
N ALA A 474 9.07 2.05 -9.34
CA ALA A 474 8.07 1.05 -9.71
C ALA A 474 8.10 -0.17 -8.78
N GLU A 475 9.31 -0.71 -8.53
CA GLU A 475 9.51 -1.87 -7.64
C GLU A 475 9.06 -1.55 -6.20
N LEU A 476 9.40 -0.34 -5.69
CA LEU A 476 9.03 0.11 -4.34
C LEU A 476 7.52 0.36 -4.23
N ALA A 477 6.90 0.97 -5.25
CA ALA A 477 5.46 1.20 -5.32
C ALA A 477 4.72 -0.15 -5.36
N PHE A 478 5.21 -1.12 -6.12
CA PHE A 478 4.65 -2.47 -6.19
C PHE A 478 4.69 -3.15 -4.82
N ALA A 479 5.84 -3.10 -4.14
CA ALA A 479 5.98 -3.66 -2.79
C ALA A 479 5.01 -3.02 -1.79
N ARG A 480 4.64 -1.75 -2.02
CA ARG A 480 3.67 -0.97 -1.22
C ARG A 480 2.22 -1.20 -1.67
N LYS A 481 2.00 -2.02 -2.70
CA LYS A 481 0.68 -2.32 -3.33
C LYS A 481 0.03 -1.07 -3.97
N LEU A 482 0.85 -0.17 -4.50
CA LEU A 482 0.42 0.98 -5.30
C LEU A 482 0.53 0.57 -6.77
N LEU A 483 -0.36 -0.33 -7.23
CA LEU A 483 -0.24 -1.02 -8.51
C LEU A 483 -0.30 -0.05 -9.70
N GLY A 484 -1.21 0.92 -9.65
CA GLY A 484 -1.33 1.95 -10.70
C GLY A 484 -0.06 2.78 -10.84
N GLU A 485 0.55 3.20 -9.72
CA GLU A 485 1.83 3.93 -9.75
C GLU A 485 2.95 3.01 -10.27
N ALA A 486 3.00 1.76 -9.81
CA ALA A 486 4.02 0.80 -10.27
C ALA A 486 3.94 0.65 -11.80
N GLN A 487 2.75 0.44 -12.36
CA GLN A 487 2.52 0.35 -13.80
C GLN A 487 2.99 1.62 -14.52
N GLN A 488 2.53 2.79 -14.07
CA GLN A 488 2.90 4.08 -14.66
C GLN A 488 4.42 4.28 -14.69
N ARG A 489 5.12 3.90 -13.61
CA ARG A 489 6.59 4.05 -13.52
C ARG A 489 7.33 3.06 -14.41
N TYR A 490 6.83 1.82 -14.56
CA TYR A 490 7.40 0.86 -15.53
C TYR A 490 7.22 1.36 -16.97
N GLU A 491 6.03 1.89 -17.32
CA GLU A 491 5.76 2.48 -18.63
C GLU A 491 6.69 3.68 -18.90
N GLN A 492 6.91 4.53 -17.90
CA GLN A 492 7.82 5.67 -17.97
C GLN A 492 9.27 5.19 -18.18
N ALA A 493 9.71 4.16 -17.47
CA ALA A 493 11.05 3.57 -17.64
C ALA A 493 11.23 3.02 -19.07
N ALA A 494 10.20 2.36 -19.61
CA ALA A 494 10.19 1.83 -20.97
C ALA A 494 10.28 2.97 -22.01
N ALA A 495 9.51 4.03 -21.85
CA ALA A 495 9.52 5.20 -22.73
C ALA A 495 10.91 5.88 -22.77
N LEU A 496 11.54 6.01 -21.59
CA LEU A 496 12.90 6.60 -21.48
C LEU A 496 13.94 5.71 -22.16
N ALA A 497 13.83 4.38 -22.06
CA ALA A 497 14.72 3.43 -22.74
C ALA A 497 14.56 3.48 -24.28
N GLY A 498 13.33 3.62 -24.79
CA GLY A 498 13.03 3.71 -26.22
C GLY A 498 13.71 4.90 -26.92
N HIS A 499 13.77 6.02 -26.25
CA HIS A 499 14.45 7.21 -26.76
C HIS A 499 15.99 7.02 -26.86
N ASP A 500 16.60 6.34 -25.88
CA ASP A 500 18.05 6.07 -25.87
C ASP A 500 18.42 5.10 -27.01
N ALA A 501 17.62 4.06 -27.22
CA ALA A 501 17.81 3.10 -28.30
C ALA A 501 17.72 3.80 -29.68
N ALA A 502 16.74 4.67 -29.87
CA ALA A 502 16.54 5.43 -31.12
C ALA A 502 17.71 6.40 -31.38
N THR A 503 18.30 6.99 -30.35
CA THR A 503 19.42 7.94 -30.47
C THR A 503 20.74 7.22 -30.77
N THR A 504 20.96 6.05 -30.17
CA THR A 504 22.20 5.24 -30.30
C THR A 504 22.23 4.57 -31.69
N ILE A 505 21.10 4.11 -32.23
CA ILE A 505 20.96 3.51 -33.54
C ILE A 505 21.19 4.58 -34.64
N GLY A 506 20.93 5.85 -34.35
CA GLY A 506 21.14 6.98 -35.27
C GLY A 506 22.60 7.35 -35.55
N ALA A 507 23.55 6.81 -34.80
CA ALA A 507 24.96 7.19 -34.83
C ALA A 507 25.86 6.26 -35.66
N ASP A 508 25.34 5.10 -36.11
CA ASP A 508 26.13 4.12 -36.84
C ASP A 508 25.56 3.81 -38.25
N THR A 509 26.43 3.57 -39.21
CA THR A 509 26.18 3.57 -40.64
C THR A 509 25.39 2.38 -41.23
N GLY A 510 24.57 1.72 -40.45
CA GLY A 510 23.61 0.72 -40.91
C GLY A 510 22.16 1.16 -40.65
N ALA A 511 22.01 2.43 -40.26
CA ALA A 511 20.74 2.96 -39.70
C ALA A 511 19.67 3.30 -40.73
N ALA A 512 19.99 3.30 -42.01
CA ALA A 512 19.01 3.67 -43.08
C ALA A 512 17.93 2.58 -43.22
N ASP A 513 18.34 1.31 -43.24
CA ASP A 513 17.42 0.17 -43.40
C ASP A 513 16.59 -0.06 -42.15
N LEU A 514 17.17 0.16 -40.97
CA LEU A 514 16.47 0.07 -39.69
C LEU A 514 15.49 1.23 -39.48
N ARG A 515 15.82 2.46 -39.97
CA ARG A 515 14.91 3.60 -40.00
C ARG A 515 13.73 3.36 -40.97
N GLN A 516 13.97 2.69 -42.07
CA GLN A 516 12.90 2.34 -43.01
C GLN A 516 11.98 1.27 -42.44
N ALA A 517 12.53 0.30 -41.69
CA ALA A 517 11.75 -0.70 -40.97
C ALA A 517 10.96 -0.05 -39.79
N ALA A 518 11.63 0.84 -39.12
CA ALA A 518 10.99 1.65 -38.05
C ALA A 518 9.89 2.58 -38.60
N UNK A 519 10.11 3.07 -39.70
CA UNK A 519 9.15 3.94 -40.34
C UNK A 519 8.01 3.16 -40.94
N UNK A 520 8.29 2.18 -41.29
CA UNK A 520 7.26 1.30 -41.76
C UNK A 520 6.39 0.80 -40.57
N UNK A 521 7.02 0.66 -39.65
CA UNK A 521 6.35 0.36 -38.47
C UNK A 521 5.66 1.54 -37.85
N UNK A 522 6.20 2.45 -38.08
CA UNK A 522 5.58 3.68 -37.64
C UNK A 522 4.48 4.09 -38.59
N UNK A 523 4.63 3.77 -39.63
CA UNK A 523 3.58 4.02 -40.57
C UNK A 523 2.43 3.01 -40.42
N UNK A 524 2.80 2.04 -40.07
CA UNK A 524 1.83 1.03 -39.81
C UNK A 524 1.17 1.28 -38.48
N UNK A 525 1.90 1.76 -37.70
CA UNK A 525 1.36 2.20 -36.48
C UNK A 525 0.57 3.48 -36.59
N UNK A 526 0.89 4.09 -37.39
CA UNK A 526 0.13 5.25 -37.59
C UNK A 526 -1.16 4.97 -38.33
N UNK A 527 -1.06 4.08 -39.05
CA UNK A 527 -2.26 3.65 -39.72
C UNK A 527 -3.15 2.79 -38.78
N UNK A 528 -2.57 2.26 -37.95
CA UNK A 528 -3.27 1.57 -36.92
C UNK A 528 -3.69 2.48 -35.80
N UNK A 529 -3.07 3.35 -35.65
CA UNK A 529 -3.42 4.28 -34.63
C UNK A 529 -4.65 5.08 -34.98
N UNK A 530 -4.85 5.06 -36.12
CA UNK A 530 -6.06 5.75 -36.47
C UNK A 530 -7.30 4.92 -36.22
N UNK A 531 -7.14 3.82 -36.23
CA UNK A 531 -8.24 2.98 -36.03
C UNK A 531 -8.38 2.52 -34.58
N UNK A 532 -7.56 2.62 -34.11
CA UNK A 532 -7.63 2.08 -32.78
C UNK A 532 -7.24 3.02 -31.65
N UNK A 533 -7.78 3.95 -31.60
CA UNK A 533 -7.58 4.83 -30.53
C UNK A 533 -7.56 4.17 -29.19
N UNK A 534 -8.20 3.07 -29.12
CA UNK A 534 -8.25 2.28 -27.94
C UNK A 534 -7.09 1.31 -27.89
N UNK A 535 -6.76 0.96 -28.87
CA UNK A 535 -5.65 0.12 -29.04
C UNK A 535 -4.33 0.88 -29.15
N UNK A 536 -4.44 1.97 -29.11
CA UNK A 536 -3.30 2.77 -29.25
C UNK A 536 -2.30 2.59 -28.10
N UNK A 537 -2.71 2.30 -27.09
CA UNK A 537 -1.85 1.99 -26.00
C UNK A 537 -1.21 0.63 -26.16
N UNK A 538 -1.88 -0.19 -26.67
CA UNK A 538 -1.39 -1.51 -26.96
C UNK A 538 -0.58 -1.51 -28.23
N UNK A 539 -0.96 -0.73 -28.98
CA UNK A 539 -0.25 -0.64 -30.21
C UNK A 539 1.05 0.11 -30.03
N UNK A 540 1.01 0.86 -29.32
CA UNK A 540 2.19 1.55 -29.03
C UNK A 540 3.16 0.68 -28.26
N UNK A 541 2.65 -0.07 -27.55
CA UNK A 541 3.43 -1.06 -26.87
C UNK A 541 3.84 -2.14 -27.84
N UNK A 542 3.05 -2.41 -28.55
CA UNK A 542 3.33 -3.39 -29.54
C UNK A 542 4.29 -2.84 -30.60
N UNK A 543 4.16 -1.75 -30.81
CA UNK A 543 5.09 -1.15 -31.69
C UNK A 543 6.41 -0.94 -31.04
N UNK A 544 6.32 -0.66 -29.97
CA UNK A 544 7.49 -0.55 -29.21
C UNK A 544 8.11 -1.90 -28.97
N UNK A 545 7.33 -2.71 -28.83
CA UNK A 545 7.78 -4.09 -28.64
C UNK A 545 8.29 -4.67 -29.93
N UNK A 546 7.75 -4.33 -30.77
CA UNK A 546 8.20 -4.74 -32.02
C UNK A 546 9.48 -4.06 -32.43
N UNK A 547 9.52 -3.03 -32.04
CA UNK A 547 10.71 -2.35 -32.26
C UNK A 547 11.79 -2.79 -31.33
N UNK A 548 11.40 -3.04 -30.27
CA UNK A 548 12.25 -3.59 -29.30
C UNK A 548 12.67 -5.00 -29.66
N UNK A 549 11.87 -5.61 -30.14
CA UNK A 549 12.16 -6.95 -30.54
C UNK A 549 13.05 -6.94 -31.81
N UNK A 550 12.82 -6.04 -32.45
CA UNK A 550 13.67 -5.87 -33.55
C UNK A 550 15.00 -5.34 -33.14
N UNK A 551 14.92 -4.57 -32.36
CA UNK A 551 16.13 -4.05 -31.85
C UNK A 551 16.86 -5.03 -30.99
N UNK A 552 16.18 -5.73 -30.34
CA UNK A 552 16.78 -6.79 -29.58
C UNK A 552 17.42 -7.85 -30.44
N UNK A 553 16.82 -8.05 -31.36
CA UNK A 553 17.35 -8.99 -32.26
C UNK A 553 18.59 -8.44 -33.00
N UNK A 554 18.55 -7.30 -33.15
CA UNK A 554 19.68 -6.69 -33.75
C UNK A 554 20.75 -6.41 -32.73
N UNK A 555 20.38 -6.07 -31.71
CA UNK A 555 21.29 -5.83 -30.66
C UNK A 555 21.94 -7.09 -30.11
N UNK A 556 21.31 -7.97 -30.16
CA UNK A 556 21.85 -9.21 -29.72
C UNK A 556 22.96 -9.72 -30.60
N UNK A 557 22.89 -9.22 -31.58
CA UNK A 557 23.95 -9.47 -32.46
C UNK A 557 25.11 -8.56 -32.29
N UNK A 558 24.89 -7.55 -31.76
CA UNK A 558 25.95 -6.66 -31.60
C UNK A 558 26.29 -6.46 -30.18
N GLY A 559 26.83 -6.85 -29.22
CA GLY A 559 27.19 -6.60 -27.85
C GLY A 559 27.64 -5.14 -27.61
N GLY A 560 27.29 -4.59 -26.47
CA GLY A 560 27.65 -3.22 -26.08
C GLY A 560 26.46 -2.38 -25.60
N PRO A 561 26.63 -1.06 -25.40
CA PRO A 561 25.58 -0.19 -24.82
C PRO A 561 24.22 -0.26 -25.49
N ALA A 562 24.18 -0.49 -26.78
CA ALA A 562 22.94 -0.62 -27.54
C ALA A 562 22.18 -1.91 -27.21
N ALA A 563 22.92 -2.98 -26.95
CA ALA A 563 22.32 -4.26 -26.52
C ALA A 563 21.74 -4.15 -25.10
N ASP A 564 22.46 -3.48 -24.21
CA ASP A 564 21.98 -3.23 -22.83
C ASP A 564 20.73 -2.37 -22.79
N ALA A 565 20.67 -1.36 -23.68
CA ALA A 565 19.49 -0.49 -23.81
C ALA A 565 18.28 -1.27 -24.36
N ALA A 566 18.51 -2.14 -25.35
CA ALA A 566 17.47 -2.99 -25.93
C ALA A 566 16.95 -4.01 -24.91
N LEU A 567 17.85 -4.56 -24.10
CA LEU A 567 17.50 -5.49 -23.00
C LEU A 567 16.63 -4.79 -21.94
N GLY A 568 17.05 -3.60 -21.53
CA GLY A 568 16.30 -2.79 -20.56
C GLY A 568 14.90 -2.41 -21.07
N LEU A 569 14.79 -2.11 -22.38
CA LEU A 569 13.51 -1.82 -23.01
C LEU A 569 12.61 -3.05 -23.04
N ALA A 570 13.17 -4.22 -23.33
CA ALA A 570 12.41 -5.47 -23.34
C ALA A 570 11.92 -5.83 -21.93
N GLU A 571 12.77 -5.71 -20.92
CA GLU A 571 12.39 -5.95 -19.49
C GLU A 571 11.25 -5.02 -19.08
N ALA A 572 11.36 -3.73 -19.37
CA ALA A 572 10.34 -2.75 -19.00
C ALA A 572 9.00 -3.03 -19.73
N ALA A 573 9.07 -3.44 -21.00
CA ALA A 573 7.87 -3.79 -21.78
C ALA A 573 7.20 -5.06 -21.23
N VAL A 574 7.98 -6.07 -20.82
CA VAL A 574 7.48 -7.29 -20.16
C VAL A 574 6.68 -6.93 -18.90
N LEU A 575 7.27 -6.09 -18.05
CA LEU A 575 6.64 -5.71 -16.80
C LEU A 575 5.37 -4.88 -17.04
N ALA A 576 5.39 -3.96 -18.01
CA ALA A 576 4.23 -3.15 -18.37
C ALA A 576 3.07 -4.02 -18.91
N ASP A 577 3.37 -4.99 -19.78
CA ASP A 577 2.36 -5.89 -20.36
C ASP A 577 1.82 -6.89 -19.29
N ALA A 578 2.70 -7.39 -18.41
CA ALA A 578 2.30 -8.26 -17.30
C ALA A 578 1.35 -7.52 -16.36
N PHE A 579 1.69 -6.29 -15.98
CA PHE A 579 0.81 -5.43 -15.15
C PHE A 579 -0.50 -5.11 -15.89
N GLY A 580 -0.44 -4.82 -17.17
CA GLY A 580 -1.62 -4.57 -18.00
C GLY A 580 -2.55 -5.78 -18.06
N ALA A 581 -1.99 -6.99 -18.10
CA ALA A 581 -2.77 -8.23 -18.07
C ALA A 581 -3.47 -8.44 -16.72
N ILE A 582 -2.78 -8.12 -15.62
CA ILE A 582 -3.34 -8.27 -14.26
C ILE A 582 -4.47 -7.25 -14.03
N GLN A 583 -4.29 -5.99 -14.45
CA GLN A 583 -5.23 -4.91 -14.19
C GLN A 583 -6.35 -4.78 -15.24
N GLY A 584 -6.09 -5.21 -16.45
CA GLY A 584 -6.98 -5.00 -17.60
C GLY A 584 -8.24 -5.87 -17.64
N SER A 585 -8.47 -6.69 -16.61
CA SER A 585 -9.56 -7.66 -16.58
C SER A 585 -10.96 -7.04 -16.59
N SER A 586 -11.10 -5.75 -16.27
CA SER A 586 -12.41 -5.07 -16.28
C SER A 586 -12.73 -4.39 -17.62
N GLU A 587 -11.71 -4.07 -18.43
CA GLU A 587 -11.88 -3.30 -19.69
C GLU A 587 -11.57 -4.10 -20.94
N ASN A 588 -10.71 -5.13 -20.83
CA ASN A 588 -10.30 -5.97 -21.95
C ASN A 588 -11.06 -7.30 -21.94
N SER A 589 -11.22 -7.91 -23.09
CA SER A 589 -11.72 -9.28 -23.17
C SER A 589 -10.67 -10.23 -22.56
N ALA A 590 -11.12 -11.37 -22.04
CA ALA A 590 -10.23 -12.40 -21.48
C ALA A 590 -9.16 -12.82 -22.51
N GLN A 591 -9.53 -12.94 -23.76
CA GLN A 591 -8.62 -13.29 -24.84
C GLN A 591 -7.52 -12.24 -25.04
N GLN A 592 -7.88 -10.95 -25.03
CA GLN A 592 -6.91 -9.84 -25.15
C GLN A 592 -5.92 -9.83 -23.98
N THR A 593 -6.40 -10.17 -22.78
CA THR A 593 -5.55 -10.26 -21.58
C THR A 593 -4.52 -11.40 -21.73
N VAL A 594 -4.94 -12.56 -22.25
CA VAL A 594 -4.04 -13.69 -22.54
C VAL A 594 -2.99 -13.30 -23.60
N GLU A 595 -3.42 -12.66 -24.70
CA GLU A 595 -2.51 -12.24 -25.80
C GLU A 595 -1.42 -11.27 -25.29
N ARG A 596 -1.78 -10.33 -24.41
CA ARG A 596 -0.82 -9.40 -23.79
C ARG A 596 0.17 -10.15 -22.92
N ALA A 597 -0.30 -11.09 -22.10
CA ALA A 597 0.55 -11.88 -21.21
C ALA A 597 1.48 -12.81 -22.02
N GLU A 598 1.01 -13.41 -23.10
CA GLU A 598 1.85 -14.21 -24.02
C GLU A 598 2.94 -13.35 -24.68
N HIS A 599 2.60 -12.11 -25.07
CA HIS A 599 3.56 -11.17 -25.62
C HIS A 599 4.63 -10.82 -24.56
N ALA A 600 4.23 -10.59 -23.30
CA ALA A 600 5.17 -10.34 -22.19
C ALA A 600 6.14 -11.53 -22.00
N VAL A 601 5.64 -12.77 -22.04
CA VAL A 601 6.49 -13.98 -21.94
C VAL A 601 7.48 -14.05 -23.11
N ALA A 602 7.03 -13.74 -24.32
CA ALA A 602 7.90 -13.75 -25.51
C ALA A 602 9.05 -12.72 -25.38
N LEU A 603 8.74 -11.51 -24.91
CA LEU A 603 9.73 -10.45 -24.67
C LEU A 603 10.72 -10.85 -23.56
N ALA A 604 10.22 -11.47 -22.47
CA ALA A 604 11.05 -11.91 -21.35
C ALA A 604 12.07 -12.99 -21.81
N ARG A 605 11.65 -13.89 -22.69
CA ARG A 605 12.53 -14.91 -23.29
C ARG A 605 13.61 -14.28 -24.16
N LEU A 606 13.26 -13.25 -24.95
CA LEU A 606 14.23 -12.51 -25.75
C LEU A 606 15.25 -11.78 -24.88
N ALA A 607 14.81 -11.25 -23.75
CA ALA A 607 15.66 -10.58 -22.75
C ALA A 607 16.60 -11.56 -22.03
N GLY A 608 16.30 -12.87 -22.04
CA GLY A 608 17.14 -13.89 -21.43
C GLY A 608 17.17 -13.90 -19.90
N GLY A 609 16.22 -13.23 -19.24
CA GLY A 609 16.15 -13.13 -17.78
C GLY A 609 15.14 -14.13 -17.19
N PRO A 610 15.60 -15.22 -16.54
CA PRO A 610 14.66 -16.23 -16.00
C PRO A 610 13.71 -15.69 -14.92
N VAL A 611 14.13 -14.70 -14.13
CA VAL A 611 13.25 -14.04 -13.14
C VAL A 611 12.18 -13.22 -13.86
N ALA A 612 12.55 -12.48 -14.93
CA ALA A 612 11.60 -11.72 -15.74
C ALA A 612 10.63 -12.65 -16.49
N GLU A 613 11.13 -13.80 -17.03
CA GLU A 613 10.27 -14.81 -17.65
C GLU A 613 9.28 -15.38 -16.62
N SER A 614 9.73 -15.61 -15.38
CA SER A 614 8.84 -16.09 -14.31
C SER A 614 7.72 -15.08 -14.00
N ALA A 615 8.05 -13.80 -13.85
CA ALA A 615 7.07 -12.75 -13.60
C ALA A 615 6.03 -12.63 -14.73
N ALA A 616 6.49 -12.75 -16.00
CA ALA A 616 5.60 -12.75 -17.17
C ALA A 616 4.70 -14.00 -17.17
N LEU A 617 5.23 -15.16 -16.78
CA LEU A 617 4.46 -16.41 -16.67
C LEU A 617 3.44 -16.35 -15.54
N ASP A 618 3.68 -15.57 -14.47
CA ASP A 618 2.68 -15.31 -13.44
C ASP A 618 1.46 -14.60 -14.03
N ALA A 619 1.70 -13.52 -14.75
CA ALA A 619 0.64 -12.77 -15.44
C ALA A 619 -0.11 -13.67 -16.44
N LEU A 620 0.62 -14.53 -17.17
CA LEU A 620 0.02 -15.47 -18.13
C LEU A 620 -0.87 -16.50 -17.41
N SER A 621 -0.41 -17.05 -16.27
CA SER A 621 -1.19 -17.99 -15.46
C SER A 621 -2.50 -17.36 -14.98
N GLY A 622 -2.44 -16.10 -14.49
CA GLY A 622 -3.61 -15.32 -14.10
C GLY A 622 -4.57 -15.08 -15.27
N ALA A 623 -4.05 -14.64 -16.42
CA ALA A 623 -4.83 -14.36 -17.63
C ALA A 623 -5.53 -15.61 -18.16
N GLN A 624 -4.83 -16.75 -18.19
CA GLN A 624 -5.38 -18.05 -18.64
C GLN A 624 -6.48 -18.53 -17.68
N SER A 625 -6.28 -18.35 -16.38
CA SER A 625 -7.31 -18.63 -15.36
C SER A 625 -8.57 -17.80 -15.62
N TRP A 626 -8.38 -16.50 -15.86
CA TRP A 626 -9.47 -15.55 -16.18
C TRP A 626 -10.18 -15.94 -17.49
N ALA A 627 -9.44 -16.44 -18.47
CA ALA A 627 -10.01 -16.91 -19.75
C ALA A 627 -10.72 -18.28 -19.64
N GLY A 628 -10.64 -18.95 -18.50
CA GLY A 628 -11.30 -20.23 -18.25
C GLY A 628 -10.46 -21.44 -18.64
N ASP A 629 -9.14 -21.28 -18.77
CA ASP A 629 -8.21 -22.38 -19.05
C ASP A 629 -7.30 -22.67 -17.85
N PRO A 630 -7.79 -23.41 -16.83
CA PRO A 630 -7.01 -23.72 -15.64
C PRO A 630 -5.83 -24.66 -15.92
N PHE A 631 -5.85 -25.44 -17.01
CA PHE A 631 -4.76 -26.36 -17.36
C PHE A 631 -3.57 -25.61 -17.92
N ALA A 632 -3.80 -24.64 -18.82
CA ALA A 632 -2.75 -23.75 -19.32
C ALA A 632 -2.16 -22.93 -18.16
N ALA A 633 -3.01 -22.41 -17.27
CA ALA A 633 -2.56 -21.69 -16.07
C ALA A 633 -1.64 -22.54 -15.20
N ALA A 634 -2.01 -23.81 -14.94
CA ALA A 634 -1.19 -24.74 -14.16
C ALA A 634 0.14 -25.06 -14.85
N ALA A 635 0.15 -25.13 -16.20
CA ALA A 635 1.37 -25.36 -16.97
C ALA A 635 2.32 -24.15 -16.87
N ALA A 636 1.78 -22.91 -16.95
CA ALA A 636 2.56 -21.68 -16.78
C ALA A 636 3.17 -21.61 -15.37
N ALA A 637 2.37 -21.89 -14.33
CA ALA A 637 2.84 -21.91 -12.94
C ALA A 637 3.95 -22.94 -12.71
N ARG A 638 3.83 -24.13 -13.29
CA ARG A 638 4.89 -25.17 -13.22
C ARG A 638 6.17 -24.67 -13.88
N ARG A 639 6.06 -24.06 -15.06
CA ARG A 639 7.21 -23.55 -15.83
C ARG A 639 8.01 -22.53 -15.01
N ARG A 640 7.35 -21.70 -14.17
CA ARG A 640 8.03 -20.76 -13.26
C ARG A 640 8.98 -21.50 -12.32
N ILE A 641 8.51 -22.59 -11.70
CA ILE A 641 9.36 -23.39 -10.79
C ILE A 641 10.56 -23.97 -11.54
N ASP A 642 10.33 -24.52 -12.74
CA ASP A 642 11.41 -25.12 -13.58
C ASP A 642 12.49 -24.07 -13.94
N LEU A 643 12.12 -22.81 -14.12
CA LEU A 643 13.02 -21.69 -14.41
C LEU A 643 13.80 -21.25 -13.17
N LEU A 644 13.14 -21.20 -12.00
CA LEU A 644 13.70 -20.58 -10.79
C LEU A 644 14.51 -21.56 -9.95
N ALA A 645 14.12 -22.84 -9.91
CA ALA A 645 14.75 -23.84 -9.04
C ALA A 645 16.28 -24.00 -9.26
N PRO A 646 16.81 -23.88 -10.49
CA PRO A 646 18.26 -23.99 -10.71
C PRO A 646 19.03 -22.70 -10.44
N LEU A 647 18.36 -21.58 -10.14
CA LEU A 647 19.04 -20.29 -9.95
C LEU A 647 19.71 -20.21 -8.57
N PRO A 648 20.84 -19.47 -8.48
CA PRO A 648 21.42 -19.18 -7.16
C PRO A 648 20.43 -18.35 -6.33
N PRO A 649 20.36 -18.57 -5.00
CA PRO A 649 19.42 -17.86 -4.14
C PRO A 649 19.84 -16.40 -3.94
N THR A 650 19.20 -15.52 -4.69
CA THR A 650 19.25 -14.05 -4.50
C THR A 650 17.93 -13.62 -3.87
N PRO A 651 17.82 -12.42 -3.28
CA PRO A 651 16.54 -11.94 -2.76
C PRO A 651 15.42 -11.99 -3.80
N ALA A 652 15.69 -11.60 -5.05
CA ALA A 652 14.72 -11.62 -6.15
C ALA A 652 14.31 -13.05 -6.51
N SER A 653 15.28 -13.96 -6.77
CA SER A 653 14.96 -15.34 -7.15
C SER A 653 14.27 -16.12 -6.02
N THR A 654 14.65 -15.84 -4.77
CA THR A 654 14.06 -16.49 -3.58
C THR A 654 12.60 -16.03 -3.38
N HIS A 655 12.34 -14.73 -3.51
CA HIS A 655 10.99 -14.18 -3.42
C HIS A 655 10.08 -14.72 -4.54
N GLU A 656 10.58 -14.68 -5.76
CA GLU A 656 9.87 -15.14 -6.94
C GLU A 656 9.57 -16.65 -6.86
N LEU A 657 10.48 -17.45 -6.29
CA LEU A 657 10.28 -18.89 -6.10
C LEU A 657 9.17 -19.17 -5.07
N ALA A 658 9.12 -18.41 -3.96
CA ALA A 658 8.05 -18.54 -2.97
C ALA A 658 6.68 -18.29 -3.61
N ASP A 659 6.58 -17.24 -4.41
CA ASP A 659 5.34 -16.90 -5.15
C ASP A 659 4.99 -17.99 -6.17
N ALA A 660 5.96 -18.47 -6.93
CA ALA A 660 5.77 -19.54 -7.92
C ALA A 660 5.26 -20.83 -7.27
N LEU A 661 5.78 -21.18 -6.08
CA LEU A 661 5.33 -22.36 -5.31
C LEU A 661 3.88 -22.22 -4.86
N ALA A 662 3.50 -21.02 -4.37
CA ALA A 662 2.13 -20.74 -3.95
C ALA A 662 1.16 -20.84 -5.14
N MET A 663 1.51 -20.23 -6.27
CA MET A 663 0.71 -20.27 -7.51
C MET A 663 0.59 -21.71 -8.03
N ALA A 664 1.69 -22.46 -8.07
CA ALA A 664 1.68 -23.85 -8.56
C ALA A 664 0.85 -24.78 -7.64
N ALA A 665 0.91 -24.56 -6.32
CA ALA A 665 0.08 -25.34 -5.38
C ALA A 665 -1.42 -25.05 -5.62
N GLY A 666 -1.79 -23.79 -5.77
CA GLY A 666 -3.19 -23.39 -6.03
C GLY A 666 -3.72 -23.89 -7.37
N THR A 667 -2.92 -23.72 -8.45
CA THR A 667 -3.33 -24.14 -9.80
C THR A 667 -3.42 -25.67 -9.91
N ALA A 668 -2.48 -26.44 -9.30
CA ALA A 668 -2.53 -27.90 -9.25
C ALA A 668 -3.78 -28.38 -8.51
N LEU A 669 -4.15 -27.70 -7.41
CA LEU A 669 -5.39 -27.97 -6.66
C LEU A 669 -6.63 -27.76 -7.55
N GLY A 670 -6.65 -26.67 -8.31
CA GLY A 670 -7.75 -26.32 -9.22
C GLY A 670 -7.98 -27.37 -10.31
N VAL A 671 -6.89 -27.95 -10.83
CA VAL A 671 -7.00 -29.02 -11.86
C VAL A 671 -7.01 -30.44 -11.26
N GLY A 672 -7.16 -30.59 -9.94
CA GLY A 672 -7.33 -31.87 -9.25
C GLY A 672 -6.04 -32.71 -9.14
N ARG A 673 -4.85 -32.12 -9.30
CA ARG A 673 -3.57 -32.80 -9.15
C ARG A 673 -3.07 -32.72 -7.71
N LEU A 674 -3.80 -33.34 -6.77
CA LEU A 674 -3.53 -33.24 -5.33
C LEU A 674 -2.08 -33.64 -4.95
N PRO A 675 -1.47 -34.71 -5.51
CA PRO A 675 -0.07 -35.02 -5.18
C PRO A 675 0.92 -33.89 -5.55
N GLU A 676 0.69 -33.18 -6.67
CA GLU A 676 1.53 -32.03 -7.05
C GLU A 676 1.30 -30.85 -6.12
N ALA A 677 0.04 -30.56 -5.81
CA ALA A 677 -0.33 -29.48 -4.86
C ALA A 677 0.33 -29.70 -3.48
N LEU A 678 0.30 -30.93 -2.98
CA LEU A 678 0.95 -31.31 -1.71
C LEU A 678 2.47 -31.14 -1.76
N ARG A 679 3.10 -31.50 -2.89
CA ARG A 679 4.55 -31.36 -3.05
C ARG A 679 4.96 -29.88 -3.01
N TRP A 680 4.29 -29.04 -3.77
CA TRP A 680 4.64 -27.60 -3.83
C TRP A 680 4.21 -26.85 -2.55
N GLY A 681 3.05 -27.20 -1.98
CA GLY A 681 2.63 -26.67 -0.68
C GLY A 681 3.61 -27.04 0.44
N GLY A 682 4.17 -28.25 0.39
CA GLY A 682 5.21 -28.69 1.31
C GLY A 682 6.51 -27.88 1.17
N GLN A 683 6.96 -27.66 -0.07
CA GLN A 683 8.14 -26.82 -0.34
C GLN A 683 7.91 -25.38 0.11
N LEU A 684 6.71 -24.86 -0.10
CA LEU A 684 6.34 -23.52 0.35
C LEU A 684 6.36 -23.43 1.89
N ALA A 685 5.86 -24.45 2.57
CA ALA A 685 5.81 -24.51 4.04
C ALA A 685 7.22 -24.49 4.66
N GLU A 686 8.21 -25.03 3.94
CA GLU A 686 9.62 -25.10 4.37
C GLU A 686 10.44 -23.90 3.85
N HIS A 687 9.82 -22.96 3.11
CA HIS A 687 10.54 -21.88 2.43
C HIS A 687 11.12 -20.86 3.44
N PRO A 688 12.43 -20.53 3.39
CA PRO A 688 13.06 -19.68 4.42
C PRO A 688 12.44 -18.28 4.58
N LEU A 689 11.98 -17.66 3.50
CA LEU A 689 11.35 -16.34 3.55
C LEU A 689 10.04 -16.33 4.32
N LEU A 690 9.42 -17.49 4.53
CA LEU A 690 8.11 -17.60 5.18
C LEU A 690 8.21 -18.20 6.60
N ALA A 691 9.42 -18.32 7.14
CA ALA A 691 9.64 -18.87 8.49
C ALA A 691 8.83 -18.15 9.57
N ASP A 692 8.71 -16.81 9.47
CA ASP A 692 7.92 -16.00 10.40
C ASP A 692 6.46 -15.82 9.95
N ALA A 693 6.12 -16.20 8.72
CA ALA A 693 4.79 -16.09 8.13
C ALA A 693 4.15 -17.47 7.92
N VAL A 694 4.17 -18.30 8.95
CA VAL A 694 3.68 -19.71 8.94
C VAL A 694 2.25 -19.81 8.36
N HIS A 695 1.39 -18.83 8.64
CA HIS A 695 0.03 -18.78 8.09
C HIS A 695 0.00 -18.70 6.55
N HIS A 696 0.93 -17.98 5.92
CA HIS A 696 1.07 -17.97 4.45
C HIS A 696 1.75 -19.25 3.97
N ALA A 697 2.84 -19.67 4.65
CA ALA A 697 3.63 -20.84 4.27
C ALA A 697 2.77 -22.12 4.22
N THR A 698 1.87 -22.32 5.19
CA THR A 698 1.10 -23.55 5.34
C THR A 698 -0.29 -23.49 4.71
N SER A 699 -0.74 -22.35 4.19
CA SER A 699 -2.13 -22.16 3.73
C SER A 699 -2.55 -23.17 2.66
N TRP A 700 -1.79 -23.31 1.58
CA TRP A 700 -2.12 -24.24 0.48
C TRP A 700 -2.01 -25.69 0.92
N LEU A 701 -1.13 -26.00 1.87
CA LEU A 701 -0.97 -27.34 2.42
C LEU A 701 -2.20 -27.76 3.24
N LEU A 702 -2.71 -26.85 4.11
CA LEU A 702 -3.95 -27.09 4.89
C LEU A 702 -5.14 -27.33 3.97
N ILE A 703 -5.30 -26.52 2.93
CA ILE A 703 -6.39 -26.65 1.95
C ILE A 703 -6.31 -28.03 1.25
N THR A 704 -5.13 -28.39 0.76
CA THR A 704 -4.93 -29.62 0.01
C THR A 704 -5.11 -30.86 0.90
N ASP A 705 -4.57 -30.84 2.13
CA ASP A 705 -4.72 -31.93 3.09
C ASP A 705 -6.21 -32.14 3.47
N ALA A 706 -6.96 -31.03 3.64
CA ALA A 706 -8.40 -31.12 3.94
C ALA A 706 -9.19 -31.75 2.80
N LEU A 707 -8.94 -31.32 1.54
CA LEU A 707 -9.63 -31.90 0.36
C LEU A 707 -9.23 -33.36 0.11
N ALA A 708 -8.01 -33.76 0.48
CA ALA A 708 -7.55 -35.14 0.46
C ALA A 708 -8.16 -35.98 1.61
N GLY A 709 -8.69 -35.31 2.65
CA GLY A 709 -9.28 -35.97 3.81
C GLY A 709 -8.27 -36.32 4.91
N ARG A 710 -7.13 -35.65 4.96
CA ARG A 710 -6.07 -35.89 5.97
C ARG A 710 -6.33 -35.09 7.24
N ALA A 711 -7.46 -35.35 7.91
CA ALA A 711 -8.02 -34.56 9.00
C ALA A 711 -7.00 -34.24 10.11
N ASP A 712 -6.25 -35.25 10.56
CA ASP A 712 -5.27 -35.09 11.65
C ASP A 712 -4.13 -34.15 11.29
N ARG A 713 -3.69 -34.11 10.00
CA ARG A 713 -2.65 -33.17 9.53
C ARG A 713 -3.17 -31.75 9.54
N VAL A 714 -4.42 -31.56 9.09
CA VAL A 714 -5.07 -30.23 9.09
C VAL A 714 -5.15 -29.68 10.51
N LEU A 715 -5.64 -30.50 11.46
CA LEU A 715 -5.79 -30.06 12.85
C LEU A 715 -4.45 -29.83 13.54
N ALA A 716 -3.44 -30.65 13.25
CA ALA A 716 -2.08 -30.44 13.77
C ALA A 716 -1.47 -29.11 13.27
N GLY A 717 -1.70 -28.75 12.01
CA GLY A 717 -1.19 -27.50 11.42
C GLY A 717 -1.99 -26.26 11.79
N SER A 718 -3.24 -26.43 12.20
CA SER A 718 -4.18 -25.31 12.40
C SER A 718 -3.76 -24.36 13.52
N THR A 719 -3.20 -24.87 14.62
CA THR A 719 -2.76 -24.05 15.76
C THR A 719 -1.63 -23.10 15.34
N GLY A 720 -0.60 -23.64 14.65
CA GLY A 720 0.51 -22.82 14.15
C GLY A 720 0.05 -21.77 13.15
N PHE A 721 -0.90 -22.13 12.30
CA PHE A 721 -1.53 -21.20 11.34
C PHE A 721 -2.22 -20.05 12.07
N LEU A 722 -3.08 -20.36 13.05
CA LEU A 722 -3.86 -19.35 13.79
C LEU A 722 -2.95 -18.40 14.57
N ASP A 723 -1.99 -18.93 15.33
CA ASP A 723 -1.03 -18.16 16.11
C ASP A 723 -0.22 -17.19 15.21
N ALA A 724 0.25 -17.68 14.06
CA ALA A 724 1.03 -16.85 13.13
C ALA A 724 0.14 -15.80 12.46
N TRP A 725 -1.10 -16.14 12.13
CA TRP A 725 -2.06 -15.20 11.54
C TRP A 725 -2.39 -14.04 12.51
N GLU A 726 -2.58 -14.38 13.80
CA GLU A 726 -2.86 -13.38 14.85
C GLU A 726 -1.64 -12.49 15.09
N ARG A 727 -0.44 -13.07 15.24
CA ARG A 727 0.81 -12.32 15.41
C ARG A 727 1.11 -11.42 14.20
N GLY A 728 0.73 -11.84 13.00
CA GLY A 728 0.92 -11.08 11.75
C GLY A 728 -0.10 -9.94 11.53
N GLY A 729 -0.96 -9.65 12.53
CA GLY A 729 -1.95 -8.57 12.44
C GLY A 729 -3.22 -8.96 11.69
N ARG A 730 -3.49 -10.24 11.56
CA ARG A 730 -4.68 -10.82 10.92
C ARG A 730 -4.84 -10.38 9.45
N PRO A 731 -3.83 -10.62 8.61
CA PRO A 731 -3.90 -10.22 7.20
C PRO A 731 -4.99 -10.98 6.42
N ARG A 732 -5.37 -10.42 5.27
CA ARG A 732 -6.28 -11.05 4.31
C ARG A 732 -5.51 -11.49 3.07
N SER A 733 -5.84 -12.66 2.52
CA SER A 733 -5.31 -13.07 1.21
C SER A 733 -6.19 -14.16 0.59
N LEU A 734 -5.94 -14.42 -0.70
CA LEU A 734 -6.67 -15.42 -1.49
C LEU A 734 -6.53 -16.86 -0.93
N SER A 735 -5.47 -17.15 -0.16
CA SER A 735 -5.26 -18.48 0.42
C SER A 735 -5.65 -18.59 1.90
N LEU A 736 -5.65 -17.46 2.65
CA LEU A 736 -5.86 -17.51 4.12
C LEU A 736 -7.32 -17.81 4.49
N GLY A 737 -8.30 -17.21 3.79
CA GLY A 737 -9.71 -17.53 3.98
C GLY A 737 -10.01 -19.00 3.71
N PRO A 738 -9.62 -19.52 2.53
CA PRO A 738 -9.79 -20.97 2.24
C PRO A 738 -9.05 -21.89 3.22
N ALA A 739 -7.85 -21.50 3.71
CA ALA A 739 -7.12 -22.31 4.71
C ALA A 739 -7.91 -22.40 6.01
N ALA A 740 -8.43 -21.30 6.52
CA ALA A 740 -9.29 -21.30 7.72
C ALA A 740 -10.58 -22.10 7.48
N ALA A 741 -11.20 -21.94 6.30
CA ALA A 741 -12.41 -22.67 5.91
C ALA A 741 -12.17 -24.18 5.79
N SER A 742 -10.97 -24.61 5.36
CA SER A 742 -10.61 -26.02 5.29
C SER A 742 -10.52 -26.66 6.70
N VAL A 743 -10.05 -25.92 7.71
CA VAL A 743 -10.07 -26.36 9.11
C VAL A 743 -11.53 -26.46 9.59
N ALA A 744 -12.36 -25.44 9.30
CA ALA A 744 -13.79 -25.47 9.62
C ALA A 744 -14.50 -26.66 8.95
N MET A 745 -14.14 -26.98 7.70
CA MET A 745 -14.69 -28.15 6.98
C MET A 745 -14.33 -29.45 7.71
N VAL A 746 -13.07 -29.61 8.14
CA VAL A 746 -12.63 -30.85 8.86
C VAL A 746 -13.42 -31.01 10.15
N HIS A 747 -13.59 -29.94 10.96
CA HIS A 747 -14.46 -30.02 12.15
C HIS A 747 -15.91 -30.35 11.78
N GLY A 748 -16.40 -29.80 10.66
CA GLY A 748 -17.73 -30.12 10.12
C GLY A 748 -17.87 -31.61 9.78
N LEU A 749 -16.89 -32.18 9.06
CA LEU A 749 -16.88 -33.62 8.69
C LEU A 749 -16.80 -34.54 9.93
N ARG A 750 -16.28 -34.03 11.05
CA ARG A 750 -16.23 -34.75 12.32
C ARG A 750 -17.48 -34.56 13.20
N GLY A 751 -18.40 -33.65 12.79
CA GLY A 751 -19.58 -33.30 13.59
C GLY A 751 -19.26 -32.43 14.80
N GLU A 752 -18.07 -31.78 14.81
CA GLU A 752 -17.56 -30.97 15.92
C GLU A 752 -18.00 -29.51 15.76
N HIS A 753 -19.31 -29.25 15.92
CA HIS A 753 -19.90 -27.93 15.64
C HIS A 753 -19.33 -26.80 16.50
N ASP A 754 -19.07 -27.05 17.78
CA ASP A 754 -18.49 -26.08 18.71
C ASP A 754 -17.07 -25.66 18.29
N ALA A 755 -16.27 -26.59 17.81
CA ALA A 755 -14.92 -26.35 17.34
C ALA A 755 -14.91 -25.68 15.94
N ARG A 756 -15.94 -25.91 15.13
CA ARG A 756 -16.10 -25.31 13.80
C ARG A 756 -16.38 -23.80 13.85
N THR A 757 -17.23 -23.35 14.79
CA THR A 757 -17.73 -21.97 14.87
C THR A 757 -16.62 -20.91 14.97
N PRO A 758 -15.60 -21.05 15.85
CA PRO A 758 -14.50 -20.08 15.89
C PRO A 758 -13.77 -19.94 14.54
N TRP A 759 -13.60 -21.05 13.81
CA TRP A 759 -12.92 -21.04 12.51
C TRP A 759 -13.72 -20.29 11.45
N LEU A 760 -15.06 -20.34 11.47
CA LEU A 760 -15.89 -19.56 10.57
C LEU A 760 -15.69 -18.04 10.80
N THR A 761 -15.46 -17.63 12.05
CA THR A 761 -15.11 -16.24 12.39
C THR A 761 -13.74 -15.85 11.77
N VAL A 762 -12.76 -16.77 11.79
CA VAL A 762 -11.47 -16.54 11.13
C VAL A 762 -11.66 -16.43 9.61
N VAL A 763 -12.51 -17.27 9.02
CA VAL A 763 -12.83 -17.22 7.57
C VAL A 763 -13.33 -15.84 7.16
N ASP A 764 -14.29 -15.28 7.89
CA ASP A 764 -14.86 -13.95 7.62
C ASP A 764 -13.83 -12.84 7.68
N ARG A 765 -12.84 -12.99 8.57
CA ARG A 765 -11.78 -11.98 8.76
C ARG A 765 -10.62 -12.14 7.78
N ALA A 766 -10.26 -13.37 7.42
CA ALA A 766 -9.10 -13.69 6.58
C ALA A 766 -9.42 -13.74 5.07
N GLY A 767 -10.68 -13.99 4.71
CA GLY A 767 -11.16 -14.11 3.33
C GLY A 767 -12.00 -12.92 2.86
N THR A 768 -12.61 -13.05 1.69
CA THR A 768 -13.58 -12.09 1.16
C THR A 768 -14.99 -12.67 1.24
N ALA A 769 -16.00 -11.81 1.40
CA ALA A 769 -17.40 -12.23 1.50
C ALA A 769 -17.87 -12.99 0.24
N ALA A 770 -17.49 -12.53 -0.95
CA ALA A 770 -17.87 -13.18 -2.21
C ALA A 770 -17.29 -14.59 -2.32
N GLU A 771 -16.00 -14.77 -2.02
CA GLU A 771 -15.31 -16.07 -2.05
C GLU A 771 -15.86 -17.02 -0.98
N HIS A 772 -16.18 -16.52 0.21
CA HIS A 772 -16.79 -17.30 1.27
C HIS A 772 -18.22 -17.72 0.88
N HIS A 773 -19.00 -16.80 0.30
CA HIS A 773 -20.40 -17.10 -0.05
C HIS A 773 -20.52 -18.01 -1.28
N TYR A 774 -19.75 -17.75 -2.35
CA TYR A 774 -19.92 -18.40 -3.65
C TYR A 774 -18.77 -19.32 -4.07
N GLY A 775 -17.57 -19.12 -3.55
CA GLY A 775 -16.35 -19.88 -3.93
C GLY A 775 -16.07 -21.04 -2.99
N TYR A 776 -14.91 -20.99 -2.30
CA TYR A 776 -14.45 -22.07 -1.42
C TYR A 776 -15.46 -22.39 -0.29
N GLY A 777 -16.12 -21.37 0.24
CA GLY A 777 -17.09 -21.61 1.32
C GLY A 777 -18.27 -22.45 0.85
N ALA A 778 -18.80 -22.17 -0.36
CA ALA A 778 -19.85 -22.99 -0.96
C ALA A 778 -19.37 -24.43 -1.19
N VAL A 779 -18.14 -24.62 -1.70
CA VAL A 779 -17.53 -25.94 -1.94
C VAL A 779 -17.40 -26.72 -0.63
N PHE A 780 -16.83 -26.11 0.41
CA PHE A 780 -16.57 -26.79 1.68
C PHE A 780 -17.86 -27.09 2.46
N ASP A 781 -18.82 -26.17 2.48
CA ASP A 781 -20.13 -26.37 3.11
C ASP A 781 -20.90 -27.49 2.41
N ALA A 782 -20.90 -27.51 1.07
CA ALA A 782 -21.54 -28.58 0.31
C ALA A 782 -20.90 -29.93 0.60
N MET A 783 -19.58 -30.01 0.76
CA MET A 783 -18.88 -31.23 1.12
C MET A 783 -19.33 -31.75 2.51
N VAL A 784 -19.47 -30.88 3.50
CA VAL A 784 -19.93 -31.23 4.85
C VAL A 784 -21.39 -31.68 4.79
N LEU A 785 -22.26 -30.97 4.10
CA LEU A 785 -23.69 -31.32 3.97
C LEU A 785 -23.86 -32.66 3.27
N LEU A 786 -23.15 -32.92 2.17
CA LEU A 786 -23.19 -34.20 1.46
C LEU A 786 -22.61 -35.34 2.28
N HIS A 787 -21.64 -35.07 3.15
CA HIS A 787 -21.06 -36.08 4.06
C HIS A 787 -22.10 -36.55 5.07
N HIS A 788 -22.91 -35.63 5.61
CA HIS A 788 -23.94 -35.94 6.61
C HIS A 788 -25.30 -36.30 5.97
N GLY A 789 -25.35 -36.53 4.67
CA GLY A 789 -26.54 -37.02 3.99
C GLY A 789 -27.64 -35.97 3.78
N ASP A 790 -27.29 -34.71 3.63
CA ASP A 790 -28.24 -33.62 3.35
C ASP A 790 -27.99 -33.03 1.93
N PRO A 791 -28.40 -33.75 0.86
CA PRO A 791 -28.15 -33.28 -0.50
C PRO A 791 -28.98 -32.09 -0.91
N ASP A 792 -30.18 -31.89 -0.33
CA ASP A 792 -31.04 -30.73 -0.63
C ASP A 792 -30.41 -29.45 -0.14
N ALA A 793 -29.98 -29.42 1.11
CA ALA A 793 -29.23 -28.26 1.65
C ALA A 793 -27.91 -28.01 0.87
N ALA A 794 -27.21 -29.10 0.48
CA ALA A 794 -26.00 -28.96 -0.33
C ALA A 794 -26.30 -28.32 -1.69
N LEU A 795 -27.38 -28.74 -2.35
CA LEU A 795 -27.80 -28.20 -3.65
C LEU A 795 -28.21 -26.72 -3.54
N ASP A 796 -28.92 -26.35 -2.48
CA ASP A 796 -29.27 -24.95 -2.20
C ASP A 796 -28.01 -24.11 -2.00
N ARG A 797 -27.01 -24.66 -1.29
CA ARG A 797 -25.74 -23.95 -1.01
C ARG A 797 -24.91 -23.68 -2.27
N ILE A 798 -25.04 -24.53 -3.31
CA ILE A 798 -24.34 -24.42 -4.60
C ILE A 798 -25.37 -24.30 -5.76
N ALA A 799 -26.45 -23.53 -5.53
CA ALA A 799 -27.56 -23.37 -6.51
C ALA A 799 -27.16 -22.61 -7.80
N PRO A 800 -26.38 -21.50 -7.74
CA PRO A 800 -26.03 -20.75 -8.96
C PRO A 800 -25.31 -21.60 -9.99
N ALA A 801 -25.52 -21.27 -11.27
CA ALA A 801 -24.85 -21.97 -12.36
C ALA A 801 -23.34 -21.65 -12.39
N PRO A 802 -22.47 -22.65 -12.71
CA PRO A 802 -21.02 -22.39 -12.73
C PRO A 802 -20.62 -21.19 -13.61
N GLU A 803 -21.30 -20.98 -14.73
CA GLU A 803 -21.05 -19.88 -15.69
C GLU A 803 -21.30 -18.48 -15.08
N GLU A 804 -22.13 -18.40 -14.04
CA GLU A 804 -22.39 -17.16 -13.31
C GLU A 804 -21.37 -16.95 -12.19
N MET A 805 -20.84 -18.04 -11.67
CA MET A 805 -20.00 -18.01 -10.46
C MET A 805 -18.55 -17.66 -10.74
N TRP A 806 -17.93 -18.27 -11.81
CA TRP A 806 -16.49 -18.07 -12.05
C TRP A 806 -16.11 -16.61 -12.32
N LYS A 807 -17.07 -15.76 -12.71
CA LYS A 807 -16.87 -14.30 -12.92
C LYS A 807 -16.77 -13.53 -11.60
N ARG A 808 -17.13 -14.15 -10.48
CA ARG A 808 -17.23 -13.51 -9.16
C ARG A 808 -16.21 -14.03 -8.16
N VAL A 809 -15.65 -15.22 -8.41
CA VAL A 809 -14.79 -15.94 -7.47
C VAL A 809 -13.56 -16.51 -8.18
N CYS A 810 -12.60 -16.94 -7.40
CA CYS A 810 -11.36 -17.53 -7.91
C CYS A 810 -11.65 -18.84 -8.67
N TRP A 811 -11.14 -18.92 -9.88
CA TRP A 811 -11.27 -20.07 -10.80
C TRP A 811 -10.77 -21.41 -10.22
N VAL A 812 -9.93 -21.40 -9.19
CA VAL A 812 -9.46 -22.63 -8.48
C VAL A 812 -10.62 -23.53 -8.08
N TRP A 813 -11.76 -22.92 -7.74
CA TRP A 813 -12.93 -23.65 -7.20
C TRP A 813 -13.91 -24.15 -8.25
N LEU A 814 -13.75 -23.73 -9.51
CA LEU A 814 -14.75 -23.99 -10.58
C LEU A 814 -15.06 -25.48 -10.77
N HIS A 815 -14.02 -26.33 -10.94
CA HIS A 815 -14.21 -27.75 -11.17
C HIS A 815 -14.77 -28.46 -9.93
N TRP A 816 -14.33 -28.06 -8.73
CA TRP A 816 -14.85 -28.59 -7.46
C TRP A 816 -16.32 -28.24 -7.30
N TYR A 817 -16.69 -26.99 -7.55
CA TYR A 817 -18.06 -26.47 -7.45
C TYR A 817 -18.98 -27.20 -8.43
N ALA A 818 -18.62 -27.29 -9.71
CA ALA A 818 -19.43 -27.91 -10.75
C ALA A 818 -19.65 -29.42 -10.48
N ALA A 819 -18.60 -30.13 -10.08
CA ALA A 819 -18.70 -31.57 -9.77
C ALA A 819 -19.57 -31.85 -8.52
N LEU A 820 -19.43 -31.02 -7.45
CA LEU A 820 -20.26 -31.13 -6.24
C LEU A 820 -21.72 -30.82 -6.54
N ARG A 821 -22.00 -29.78 -7.37
CA ARG A 821 -23.34 -29.39 -7.79
C ARG A 821 -24.03 -30.53 -8.56
N THR A 822 -23.29 -31.20 -9.43
CA THR A 822 -23.78 -32.36 -10.20
C THR A 822 -24.12 -33.49 -9.27
N GLU A 823 -23.24 -33.85 -8.33
CA GLU A 823 -23.47 -34.93 -7.36
C GLU A 823 -24.66 -34.61 -6.44
N ALA A 824 -24.73 -33.38 -5.92
CA ALA A 824 -25.85 -32.95 -5.07
C ALA A 824 -27.19 -33.07 -5.83
N SER A 825 -27.20 -32.72 -7.13
CA SER A 825 -28.39 -32.83 -7.98
C SER A 825 -28.88 -34.30 -8.10
N VAL A 826 -27.94 -35.21 -8.24
CA VAL A 826 -28.26 -36.69 -8.32
C VAL A 826 -28.82 -37.15 -6.99
N LEU A 827 -28.16 -36.86 -5.89
CA LEU A 827 -28.56 -37.33 -4.56
C LEU A 827 -29.88 -36.69 -4.09
N ALA A 828 -30.15 -35.43 -4.50
CA ALA A 828 -31.45 -34.74 -4.24
C ALA A 828 -32.54 -35.12 -5.25
N SER A 829 -32.25 -36.03 -6.20
CA SER A 829 -33.19 -36.42 -7.25
C SER A 829 -33.72 -35.25 -8.11
N HIS A 830 -32.85 -34.27 -8.39
CA HIS A 830 -33.20 -33.09 -9.17
C HIS A 830 -33.54 -33.47 -10.63
N PRO A 831 -34.58 -32.92 -11.25
CA PRO A 831 -34.99 -33.32 -12.62
C PRO A 831 -33.88 -33.12 -13.67
N ASP A 832 -33.03 -32.09 -13.53
CA ASP A 832 -31.97 -31.78 -14.48
C ASP A 832 -30.67 -32.53 -14.23
N ALA A 833 -30.64 -33.51 -13.30
CA ALA A 833 -29.40 -34.21 -12.88
C ALA A 833 -28.62 -34.79 -14.09
N ARG A 834 -29.33 -35.43 -15.03
CA ARG A 834 -28.71 -36.02 -16.25
C ARG A 834 -28.07 -34.94 -17.15
N GLU A 835 -28.76 -33.80 -17.32
CA GLU A 835 -28.26 -32.69 -18.11
C GLU A 835 -26.99 -32.08 -17.46
N ARG A 836 -27.05 -31.91 -16.13
CA ARG A 836 -25.88 -31.37 -15.35
C ARG A 836 -24.67 -32.29 -15.44
N ILE A 837 -24.86 -33.63 -15.40
CA ILE A 837 -23.79 -34.60 -15.63
C ILE A 837 -23.11 -34.35 -16.98
N THR A 838 -23.90 -34.22 -18.06
CA THR A 838 -23.38 -34.05 -19.44
C THR A 838 -22.59 -32.74 -19.55
N ALA A 839 -23.13 -31.62 -19.05
CA ALA A 839 -22.51 -30.31 -19.10
C ALA A 839 -21.22 -30.29 -18.28
N THR A 840 -21.26 -30.80 -17.05
CA THR A 840 -20.11 -30.83 -16.15
C THR A 840 -18.99 -31.73 -16.67
N ARG A 841 -19.30 -32.87 -17.27
CA ARG A 841 -18.32 -33.79 -17.85
C ARG A 841 -17.42 -33.09 -18.87
N THR A 842 -18.00 -32.24 -19.71
CA THR A 842 -17.24 -31.44 -20.69
C THR A 842 -16.33 -30.44 -19.96
N LEU A 843 -16.88 -29.73 -18.98
CA LEU A 843 -16.17 -28.69 -18.22
C LEU A 843 -14.96 -29.24 -17.46
N VAL A 844 -15.08 -30.44 -16.82
CA VAL A 844 -14.04 -31.00 -15.94
C VAL A 844 -13.06 -31.94 -16.66
N THR A 845 -13.13 -32.03 -17.99
CA THR A 845 -12.25 -32.90 -18.78
C THR A 845 -10.77 -32.65 -18.43
N GLY A 846 -10.04 -33.71 -18.07
CA GLY A 846 -8.64 -33.59 -17.67
C GLY A 846 -8.39 -33.43 -16.17
N ASN A 847 -9.44 -33.14 -15.36
CA ASN A 847 -9.33 -33.04 -13.91
C ASN A 847 -9.67 -34.41 -13.28
N PRO A 848 -8.69 -35.14 -12.74
CA PRO A 848 -8.95 -36.53 -12.28
C PRO A 848 -9.95 -36.64 -11.12
N VAL A 849 -9.93 -35.69 -10.18
CA VAL A 849 -10.83 -35.69 -9.01
C VAL A 849 -12.26 -35.34 -9.43
N ALA A 850 -12.43 -34.26 -10.19
CA ALA A 850 -13.75 -33.81 -10.65
C ALA A 850 -14.38 -34.80 -11.62
N THR A 851 -13.58 -35.42 -12.53
CA THR A 851 -14.05 -36.48 -13.42
C THR A 851 -14.56 -37.69 -12.60
N ALA A 852 -13.78 -38.15 -11.62
CA ALA A 852 -14.20 -39.28 -10.77
C ALA A 852 -15.49 -38.92 -9.99
N GLN A 853 -15.70 -37.66 -9.63
CA GLN A 853 -16.91 -37.23 -8.93
C GLN A 853 -18.14 -37.23 -9.86
N VAL A 854 -17.97 -36.80 -11.12
CA VAL A 854 -19.04 -36.89 -12.13
C VAL A 854 -19.35 -38.36 -12.47
N ASP A 855 -18.31 -39.20 -12.58
CA ASP A 855 -18.49 -40.66 -12.82
C ASP A 855 -19.25 -41.31 -11.67
N ARG A 856 -18.93 -40.94 -10.42
CA ARG A 856 -19.69 -41.38 -9.23
C ARG A 856 -21.14 -40.94 -9.31
N ALA A 857 -21.38 -39.68 -9.65
CA ALA A 857 -22.74 -39.10 -9.76
C ALA A 857 -23.56 -39.87 -10.80
N GLU A 858 -22.96 -40.12 -12.00
CA GLU A 858 -23.66 -40.90 -13.06
C GLU A 858 -23.94 -42.31 -12.62
N ALA A 859 -22.96 -43.01 -12.00
CA ALA A 859 -23.09 -44.36 -11.49
C ALA A 859 -24.18 -44.48 -10.40
N LEU A 860 -24.30 -43.42 -9.54
CA LEU A 860 -25.36 -43.34 -8.53
C LEU A 860 -26.76 -43.20 -9.18
N LEU A 861 -26.85 -42.29 -10.19
CA LEU A 861 -28.10 -42.08 -10.93
C LEU A 861 -28.57 -43.34 -11.65
N ASP A 862 -27.63 -44.13 -12.22
CA ASP A 862 -27.92 -45.38 -12.95
C ASP A 862 -28.05 -46.61 -12.01
N GLY A 863 -27.70 -46.48 -10.73
CA GLY A 863 -27.67 -47.61 -9.76
C GLY A 863 -26.56 -48.63 -10.04
N ASP A 864 -25.44 -48.18 -10.69
CA ASP A 864 -24.38 -49.09 -11.16
C ASP A 864 -23.24 -49.16 -10.12
N VAL A 865 -23.32 -50.15 -9.22
CA VAL A 865 -22.31 -50.33 -8.14
C VAL A 865 -20.90 -50.62 -8.70
N PRO A 866 -20.71 -51.45 -9.73
CA PRO A 866 -19.35 -51.62 -10.33
C PRO A 866 -18.75 -50.30 -10.78
N ARG A 867 -19.51 -49.39 -11.42
CA ARG A 867 -19.00 -48.08 -11.84
C ARG A 867 -18.73 -47.17 -10.63
N GLN A 868 -19.52 -47.26 -9.56
CA GLN A 868 -19.20 -46.56 -8.29
C GLN A 868 -17.83 -46.98 -7.73
N LEU A 869 -17.55 -48.28 -7.73
CA LEU A 869 -16.28 -48.83 -7.22
C LEU A 869 -15.10 -48.43 -8.13
N ALA A 870 -15.33 -48.35 -9.46
CA ALA A 870 -14.32 -47.81 -10.38
C ALA A 870 -14.03 -46.34 -10.09
N ALA A 871 -15.07 -45.52 -9.79
CA ALA A 871 -14.89 -44.15 -9.35
C ALA A 871 -14.12 -44.06 -8.01
N ALA A 872 -14.37 -44.99 -7.05
CA ALA A 872 -13.59 -45.02 -5.81
C ALA A 872 -12.11 -45.30 -6.09
N ALA A 873 -11.78 -46.20 -6.98
CA ALA A 873 -10.40 -46.49 -7.39
C ALA A 873 -9.75 -45.28 -8.07
N ALA A 874 -10.51 -44.56 -8.89
CA ALA A 874 -10.04 -43.32 -9.55
C ALA A 874 -9.71 -42.25 -8.52
N PHE A 875 -10.52 -42.06 -7.46
CA PHE A 875 -10.23 -41.15 -6.35
C PHE A 875 -8.95 -41.54 -5.60
N ASP A 876 -8.75 -42.84 -5.32
CA ASP A 876 -7.53 -43.33 -4.68
C ASP A 876 -6.29 -42.99 -5.54
N ALA A 877 -6.38 -43.24 -6.86
CA ALA A 877 -5.32 -42.92 -7.82
C ALA A 877 -5.03 -41.42 -7.90
N ALA A 878 -6.06 -40.56 -7.71
CA ALA A 878 -5.96 -39.11 -7.69
C ALA A 878 -5.45 -38.55 -6.34
N GLY A 879 -5.22 -39.43 -5.35
CA GLY A 879 -4.74 -38.99 -4.03
C GLY A 879 -5.83 -38.40 -3.14
N CYS A 880 -7.10 -38.81 -3.32
CA CYS A 880 -8.26 -38.31 -2.59
C CYS A 880 -8.97 -39.44 -1.81
N PRO A 881 -8.32 -40.05 -0.79
CA PRO A 881 -8.87 -41.20 -0.05
C PRO A 881 -10.20 -40.89 0.64
N TYR A 882 -10.47 -39.66 1.05
CA TYR A 882 -11.76 -39.27 1.61
C TYR A 882 -12.91 -39.55 0.63
N GLN A 883 -12.77 -39.08 -0.63
CA GLN A 883 -13.82 -39.30 -1.64
C GLN A 883 -13.94 -40.78 -2.04
N ALA A 884 -12.80 -41.49 -2.04
CA ALA A 884 -12.81 -42.96 -2.27
C ALA A 884 -13.59 -43.69 -1.18
N ALA A 885 -13.32 -43.36 0.10
CA ALA A 885 -14.01 -43.96 1.26
C ALA A 885 -15.52 -43.66 1.23
N ARG A 886 -15.86 -42.39 0.96
CA ARG A 886 -17.26 -41.94 0.84
C ARG A 886 -17.98 -42.63 -0.34
N THR A 887 -17.30 -42.89 -1.44
CA THR A 887 -17.87 -43.59 -2.60
C THR A 887 -18.21 -45.04 -2.22
N ARG A 888 -17.30 -45.72 -1.47
CA ARG A 888 -17.57 -47.09 -0.97
C ARG A 888 -18.76 -47.09 -0.02
N LEU A 889 -18.88 -46.05 0.85
CA LEU A 889 -20.03 -45.92 1.76
C LEU A 889 -21.35 -45.83 0.96
N LEU A 890 -21.38 -44.99 -0.10
CA LEU A 890 -22.55 -44.80 -0.95
C LEU A 890 -22.92 -46.04 -1.77
N ALA A 891 -21.95 -46.91 -2.08
CA ALA A 891 -22.18 -48.15 -2.82
C ALA A 891 -23.00 -49.21 -2.03
N GLY A 892 -23.10 -49.07 -0.70
CA GLY A 892 -23.95 -49.91 0.12
C GLY A 892 -23.32 -51.28 0.46
N GLY A 893 -24.11 -52.16 1.12
CA GLY A 893 -23.72 -53.53 1.46
C GLY A 893 -22.35 -53.65 2.19
N ASP A 894 -21.54 -54.63 1.80
CA ASP A 894 -20.21 -54.88 2.36
C ASP A 894 -19.24 -53.69 2.06
N HIS A 895 -19.46 -53.01 0.94
CA HIS A 895 -18.65 -51.85 0.54
C HIS A 895 -18.84 -50.70 1.52
N ALA A 896 -20.05 -50.50 2.04
CA ALA A 896 -20.34 -49.49 3.05
C ALA A 896 -19.56 -49.75 4.35
N THR A 897 -19.39 -51.01 4.74
CA THR A 897 -18.58 -51.38 5.93
C THR A 897 -17.10 -50.99 5.72
N ALA A 898 -16.55 -51.30 4.53
CA ALA A 898 -15.19 -50.89 4.15
C ALA A 898 -15.06 -49.37 4.09
N GLY A 899 -16.09 -48.66 3.58
CA GLY A 899 -16.14 -47.22 3.51
C GLY A 899 -16.11 -46.56 4.90
N ARG A 900 -16.92 -47.09 5.85
CA ARG A 900 -16.93 -46.61 7.25
C ARG A 900 -15.57 -46.81 7.93
N ALA A 901 -14.97 -47.98 7.74
CA ALA A 901 -13.63 -48.27 8.28
C ALA A 901 -12.59 -47.28 7.74
N ALA A 902 -12.59 -47.04 6.42
CA ALA A 902 -11.67 -46.11 5.78
C ALA A 902 -11.89 -44.65 6.24
N LEU A 903 -13.15 -44.18 6.46
CA LEU A 903 -13.42 -42.85 7.01
C LEU A 903 -12.88 -42.74 8.45
N ALA A 904 -13.09 -43.81 9.28
CA ALA A 904 -12.57 -43.84 10.65
C ALA A 904 -11.02 -43.79 10.67
N ASP A 905 -10.34 -44.47 9.72
CA ASP A 905 -8.88 -44.44 9.57
C ASP A 905 -8.37 -43.04 9.18
N LEU A 906 -9.23 -42.25 8.54
CA LEU A 906 -8.92 -40.83 8.19
C LEU A 906 -9.28 -39.85 9.32
N GLY A 907 -9.76 -40.38 10.47
CA GLY A 907 -10.16 -39.54 11.60
C GLY A 907 -11.48 -38.79 11.38
N LEU A 908 -12.35 -39.30 10.51
CA LEU A 908 -13.61 -38.65 10.14
C LEU A 908 -14.81 -39.51 10.65
N THR A 909 -15.90 -38.83 10.97
CA THR A 909 -17.14 -39.50 11.37
C THR A 909 -17.76 -40.21 10.15
N PRO A 910 -18.11 -41.53 10.25
CA PRO A 910 -18.69 -42.25 9.13
C PRO A 910 -20.10 -41.82 8.77
#